data_7eb72b3f96f0f3d0978bcdb965850ce3
#
_entry.id   7eb72b3f96f0f3d0978bcdb965850ce3
#
_cell.length_a   1.000
_cell.length_b   1.000
_cell.length_c   1.000
_cell.angle_alpha   90.00
_cell.angle_beta   90.00
_cell.angle_gamma   90.00
#
_symmetry.space_group_name_H-M   'P 1'
#
loop_
_entity.id
_entity.type
_entity.pdbx_description
1 polymer ?
#
loop_
_entity_poly.entity_id
_entity_poly.type
_entity_poly.pdbx_seq_one_letter_code
_entity_poly.pdbx_strand_id
1 'polypeptide(L)'
;MIKDTFSCCMCLLLMTVLMGCGPVSPAPEEFSPSPSMMGTSPKQAEALLKQAEDAERAGRIDAAIPIWEKVAQNYPNTPAAARSFYRLGKLYVDRNQPDKALQYLDYLLYAYPRWEEGNLARLERLRAMNLAGRKKQIMKEAIPLWEASRGNPEILFRLSLLMADVYRSDGEPETAFEWVSAGLSSARTPDERNALAQTAMEVLKDANEGTVQKLYKKNPSPFMAAFLEYRLAQIESEKGRSDRARERMEELLRRNPQHPVASEIHLSKRGTGVAATPAITPSTPLNPNRIGCLVPLNGPYAKYGRLVVRGISMAIEDWNATHPDRQLSVVVKDAQTEPELAVKSLEELVNQEGVMAVIGPLGAQSTKAVSPVAGKYHVPILTLTHRDEEIPENPFVIHVFLDNRDLVKALVRYCREKLGYSRFATLYPDDRYGQKLSKVFADVVQELGGNLLASVSYKEKSTDFKEPIQKLVNIAKKNVPPTGVESTPFEALFLPDQVSNVSLIAPQLPYNNVVGATLLGTNLWGEAPLVEVGGVYVEQAVFAVAFFADSRKPQVQDFKTRYEAAYQTAPSYLEAQAYDAVMLFGRARFDSSSASADRSTFLRNLLQIKQYEGIAGNYSFSPDGSLARDYQLLQVQNGQLIQISR
;
A
#
# COMPACT_ATOMS: atom_id res chain seq x y z
N MET A 1 10.70 37.01 7.18
CA MET A 1 12.00 36.67 7.82
C MET A 1 12.75 35.50 7.15
N ILE A 2 12.12 34.68 6.35
CA ILE A 2 12.78 33.58 5.58
C ILE A 2 13.42 34.07 4.26
N LYS A 3 13.11 35.30 3.82
CA LYS A 3 13.70 35.89 2.60
C LYS A 3 15.15 36.36 2.80
N ASP A 4 15.56 36.63 4.01
CA ASP A 4 16.85 37.34 4.25
C ASP A 4 18.04 36.42 4.58
N THR A 5 17.80 35.19 5.01
CA THR A 5 18.87 34.22 5.33
C THR A 5 19.46 33.50 4.10
N PHE A 6 18.65 33.28 3.07
CA PHE A 6 19.16 32.79 1.77
C PHE A 6 19.95 33.87 1.02
N SER A 7 19.61 35.14 1.25
CA SER A 7 20.28 36.30 0.63
C SER A 7 21.69 36.52 1.18
N CYS A 8 21.96 36.25 2.46
CA CYS A 8 23.23 36.60 3.09
C CYS A 8 24.41 35.65 2.77
N CYS A 9 24.13 34.33 2.62
CA CYS A 9 25.17 33.40 2.13
C CYS A 9 25.42 33.53 0.62
N MET A 10 24.42 33.99 -0.15
CA MET A 10 24.52 34.19 -1.59
C MET A 10 25.25 35.48 -1.96
N CYS A 11 25.21 36.54 -1.13
CA CYS A 11 25.91 37.79 -1.40
C CYS A 11 27.43 37.69 -1.26
N LEU A 12 27.97 36.77 -0.47
CA LEU A 12 29.42 36.58 -0.37
C LEU A 12 30.03 35.74 -1.52
N LEU A 13 29.21 34.99 -2.28
CA LEU A 13 29.66 34.24 -3.47
C LEU A 13 29.45 34.98 -4.78
N LEU A 14 28.67 36.07 -4.79
CA LEU A 14 28.33 36.83 -6.01
C LEU A 14 29.39 37.86 -6.43
N MET A 15 30.41 38.14 -5.60
CA MET A 15 31.48 39.07 -6.00
C MET A 15 32.68 38.45 -6.73
N THR A 16 32.68 37.13 -7.00
CA THR A 16 33.80 36.47 -7.69
C THR A 16 33.41 35.73 -8.99
N VAL A 17 32.19 35.90 -9.50
CA VAL A 17 31.69 35.19 -10.71
C VAL A 17 31.31 36.17 -11.85
N LEU A 18 32.07 37.23 -12.02
CA LEU A 18 32.12 37.98 -13.28
C LEU A 18 33.47 37.69 -13.94
N MET A 19 33.58 36.63 -14.66
CA MET A 19 34.46 36.22 -15.75
C MET A 19 34.81 34.73 -15.64
N GLY A 20 34.13 33.95 -16.45
CA GLY A 20 34.52 32.55 -16.63
C GLY A 20 33.44 31.74 -17.32
N CYS A 21 33.09 32.08 -18.56
CA CYS A 21 32.65 31.03 -19.49
C CYS A 21 33.82 30.06 -19.64
N GLY A 22 33.83 29.02 -18.81
CA GLY A 22 34.73 27.90 -19.01
C GLY A 22 34.37 27.23 -20.36
N PRO A 23 35.34 26.69 -21.10
CA PRO A 23 35.08 26.08 -22.39
C PRO A 23 34.06 24.93 -22.21
N VAL A 24 32.93 25.03 -22.91
CA VAL A 24 32.05 23.91 -23.15
C VAL A 24 32.92 22.86 -23.81
N SER A 25 32.99 21.65 -23.26
CA SER A 25 33.72 20.54 -23.87
C SER A 25 33.25 20.38 -25.33
N PRO A 26 34.15 20.17 -26.30
CA PRO A 26 33.77 19.99 -27.68
C PRO A 26 32.80 18.81 -27.78
N ALA A 27 31.83 18.90 -28.68
CA ALA A 27 30.88 17.82 -28.93
C ALA A 27 31.65 16.53 -29.23
N PRO A 28 31.22 15.39 -28.67
CA PRO A 28 31.79 14.10 -28.98
C PRO A 28 31.72 13.86 -30.51
N GLU A 29 32.83 13.47 -31.15
CA GLU A 29 32.91 13.24 -32.61
C GLU A 29 31.88 12.23 -33.13
N GLU A 30 31.38 11.34 -32.27
CA GLU A 30 30.37 10.32 -32.59
C GLU A 30 28.98 10.88 -32.97
N PHE A 31 28.68 12.13 -32.64
CA PHE A 31 27.39 12.76 -32.96
C PHE A 31 27.45 13.77 -34.11
N SER A 32 28.56 13.89 -34.81
CA SER A 32 28.65 14.74 -35.99
C SER A 32 27.87 14.12 -37.13
N PRO A 33 26.77 14.72 -37.63
CA PRO A 33 25.98 14.14 -38.73
C PRO A 33 26.81 14.07 -40.01
N SER A 34 26.79 12.92 -40.66
CA SER A 34 27.39 12.78 -42.01
C SER A 34 26.63 13.65 -43.02
N PRO A 35 27.29 14.51 -43.81
CA PRO A 35 26.61 15.43 -44.73
C PRO A 35 25.70 14.77 -45.76
N SER A 36 25.86 13.46 -46.02
CA SER A 36 25.11 12.69 -47.03
C SER A 36 23.79 12.08 -46.55
N MET A 37 23.46 12.18 -45.24
CA MET A 37 22.25 11.55 -44.65
C MET A 37 21.28 12.56 -43.99
N MET A 38 21.44 13.86 -44.22
CA MET A 38 20.55 14.86 -43.61
C MET A 38 19.15 14.82 -44.23
N GLY A 39 18.17 14.29 -43.50
CA GLY A 39 16.76 14.43 -43.83
C GLY A 39 16.32 15.88 -43.65
N THR A 40 15.75 16.48 -44.68
CA THR A 40 15.35 17.89 -44.67
C THR A 40 13.89 18.10 -44.24
N SER A 41 13.13 17.03 -43.99
CA SER A 41 11.69 17.13 -43.71
C SER A 41 11.39 17.06 -42.19
N PRO A 42 11.04 18.20 -41.55
CA PRO A 42 10.57 18.18 -40.15
C PRO A 42 9.35 17.27 -39.93
N LYS A 43 8.47 17.13 -40.97
CA LYS A 43 7.32 16.22 -40.88
C LYS A 43 7.69 14.75 -40.77
N GLN A 44 8.76 14.33 -41.43
CA GLN A 44 9.26 12.94 -41.31
C GLN A 44 9.90 12.70 -39.95
N ALA A 45 10.64 13.66 -39.41
CA ALA A 45 11.21 13.59 -38.08
C ALA A 45 10.10 13.45 -37.00
N GLU A 46 9.02 14.25 -37.09
CA GLU A 46 7.88 14.16 -36.17
C GLU A 46 7.13 12.83 -36.32
N ALA A 47 6.95 12.30 -37.52
CA ALA A 47 6.32 11.00 -37.73
C ALA A 47 7.14 9.86 -37.11
N LEU A 48 8.46 9.87 -37.24
CA LEU A 48 9.36 8.89 -36.61
C LEU A 48 9.36 9.06 -35.09
N LEU A 49 9.41 10.29 -34.58
CA LEU A 49 9.33 10.55 -33.13
C LEU A 49 8.04 9.98 -32.56
N LYS A 50 6.90 10.23 -33.21
CA LYS A 50 5.60 9.68 -32.81
C LYS A 50 5.63 8.14 -32.80
N GLN A 51 6.23 7.52 -33.80
CA GLN A 51 6.38 6.06 -33.85
C GLN A 51 7.20 5.53 -32.65
N ALA A 52 8.28 6.23 -32.27
CA ALA A 52 9.08 5.88 -31.10
C ALA A 52 8.30 6.06 -29.80
N GLU A 53 7.57 7.16 -29.65
CA GLU A 53 6.71 7.41 -28.48
C GLU A 53 5.55 6.41 -28.37
N ASP A 54 5.00 5.95 -29.50
CA ASP A 54 3.99 4.89 -29.53
C ASP A 54 4.59 3.53 -29.10
N ALA A 55 5.82 3.24 -29.49
CA ALA A 55 6.55 2.06 -29.03
C ALA A 55 6.87 2.13 -27.53
N GLU A 56 7.28 3.29 -27.01
CA GLU A 56 7.51 3.54 -25.58
C GLU A 56 6.23 3.33 -24.77
N ARG A 57 5.11 3.91 -25.20
CA ARG A 57 3.80 3.75 -24.55
C ARG A 57 3.31 2.29 -24.55
N ALA A 58 3.68 1.53 -25.56
CA ALA A 58 3.41 0.10 -25.66
C ALA A 58 4.40 -0.78 -24.84
N GLY A 59 5.29 -0.18 -24.03
CA GLY A 59 6.31 -0.88 -23.24
C GLY A 59 7.47 -1.45 -24.08
N ARG A 60 7.53 -1.18 -25.39
CA ARG A 60 8.56 -1.69 -26.31
C ARG A 60 9.72 -0.70 -26.43
N ILE A 61 10.38 -0.42 -25.29
CA ILE A 61 11.42 0.61 -25.21
C ILE A 61 12.61 0.29 -26.11
N ASP A 62 13.03 -0.97 -26.20
CA ASP A 62 14.16 -1.38 -27.06
C ASP A 62 13.88 -1.19 -28.57
N ALA A 63 12.60 -1.19 -28.97
CA ALA A 63 12.20 -0.83 -30.33
C ALA A 63 12.17 0.69 -30.55
N ALA A 64 11.98 1.51 -29.50
CA ALA A 64 11.98 2.96 -29.60
C ALA A 64 13.40 3.53 -29.73
N ILE A 65 14.40 2.93 -29.08
CA ILE A 65 15.80 3.41 -29.07
C ILE A 65 16.34 3.67 -30.47
N PRO A 66 16.37 2.69 -31.41
CA PRO A 66 16.95 2.92 -32.74
C PRO A 66 16.16 3.97 -33.55
N ILE A 67 14.89 4.18 -33.25
CA ILE A 67 14.10 5.21 -33.91
C ILE A 67 14.48 6.60 -33.36
N TRP A 68 14.63 6.75 -32.03
CA TRP A 68 15.12 8.01 -31.46
C TRP A 68 16.54 8.33 -31.92
N GLU A 69 17.45 7.34 -31.99
CA GLU A 69 18.81 7.53 -32.51
C GLU A 69 18.77 8.00 -33.97
N LYS A 70 17.93 7.36 -34.80
CA LYS A 70 17.74 7.77 -36.18
C LYS A 70 17.24 9.22 -36.32
N VAL A 71 16.26 9.61 -35.47
CA VAL A 71 15.75 10.99 -35.49
C VAL A 71 16.83 11.97 -35.03
N ALA A 72 17.51 11.67 -33.93
CA ALA A 72 18.56 12.51 -33.35
C ALA A 72 19.71 12.78 -34.35
N GLN A 73 20.15 11.73 -35.07
CA GLN A 73 21.31 11.80 -35.99
C GLN A 73 20.94 12.35 -37.38
N ASN A 74 19.81 11.93 -37.93
CA ASN A 74 19.48 12.21 -39.33
C ASN A 74 18.64 13.46 -39.56
N TYR A 75 18.03 14.03 -38.48
CA TYR A 75 17.19 15.22 -38.57
C TYR A 75 17.66 16.36 -37.64
N PRO A 76 18.94 16.76 -37.73
CA PRO A 76 19.48 17.81 -36.87
C PRO A 76 18.70 19.12 -37.01
N ASN A 77 18.74 19.96 -36.00
CA ASN A 77 18.03 21.25 -35.94
C ASN A 77 16.50 21.16 -35.96
N THR A 78 15.92 19.99 -35.70
CA THR A 78 14.47 19.82 -35.55
C THR A 78 14.06 19.68 -34.08
N PRO A 79 12.84 20.13 -33.69
CA PRO A 79 12.33 19.86 -32.36
C PRO A 79 12.25 18.36 -32.03
N ALA A 80 11.97 17.52 -33.02
CA ALA A 80 11.94 16.06 -32.88
C ALA A 80 13.33 15.49 -32.48
N ALA A 81 14.40 16.03 -33.06
CA ALA A 81 15.76 15.61 -32.67
C ALA A 81 16.08 16.02 -31.22
N ALA A 82 15.75 17.23 -30.82
CA ALA A 82 15.95 17.67 -29.43
C ALA A 82 15.20 16.76 -28.44
N ARG A 83 13.94 16.44 -28.70
CA ARG A 83 13.16 15.49 -27.90
C ARG A 83 13.77 14.09 -27.90
N SER A 84 14.29 13.62 -29.03
CA SER A 84 14.93 12.29 -29.13
C SER A 84 16.21 12.23 -28.29
N PHE A 85 17.05 13.26 -28.34
CA PHE A 85 18.24 13.37 -27.45
C PHE A 85 17.84 13.37 -25.98
N TYR A 86 16.79 14.09 -25.59
CA TYR A 86 16.28 14.10 -24.23
C TYR A 86 15.79 12.72 -23.79
N ARG A 87 14.97 12.06 -24.63
CA ARG A 87 14.44 10.72 -24.33
C ARG A 87 15.56 9.68 -24.16
N LEU A 88 16.54 9.68 -25.05
CA LEU A 88 17.72 8.82 -24.93
C LEU A 88 18.52 9.12 -23.66
N GLY A 89 18.82 10.39 -23.39
CA GLY A 89 19.54 10.80 -22.19
C GLY A 89 18.82 10.36 -20.91
N LYS A 90 17.50 10.64 -20.79
CA LYS A 90 16.68 10.23 -19.67
C LYS A 90 16.65 8.70 -19.52
N LEU A 91 16.44 7.96 -20.59
CA LEU A 91 16.43 6.50 -20.60
C LEU A 91 17.74 5.91 -20.05
N TYR A 92 18.88 6.46 -20.47
CA TYR A 92 20.18 5.98 -19.98
C TYR A 92 20.45 6.35 -18.52
N VAL A 93 19.88 7.47 -18.01
CA VAL A 93 19.84 7.75 -16.56
C VAL A 93 19.06 6.64 -15.84
N ASP A 94 17.86 6.33 -16.32
CA ASP A 94 16.99 5.34 -15.69
C ASP A 94 17.57 3.90 -15.78
N ARG A 95 18.41 3.61 -16.78
CA ARG A 95 19.18 2.36 -16.92
C ARG A 95 20.52 2.35 -16.17
N ASN A 96 20.80 3.35 -15.35
CA ASN A 96 22.07 3.48 -14.61
C ASN A 96 23.32 3.44 -15.52
N GLN A 97 23.24 4.09 -16.70
CA GLN A 97 24.33 4.23 -17.66
C GLN A 97 24.73 5.72 -17.81
N PRO A 98 25.41 6.28 -16.80
CA PRO A 98 25.62 7.74 -16.71
C PRO A 98 26.45 8.31 -17.85
N ASP A 99 27.46 7.60 -18.35
CA ASP A 99 28.31 8.11 -19.41
C ASP A 99 27.55 8.29 -20.73
N LYS A 100 26.71 7.31 -21.10
CA LYS A 100 25.83 7.44 -22.26
C LYS A 100 24.79 8.54 -22.05
N ALA A 101 24.20 8.61 -20.87
CA ALA A 101 23.24 9.65 -20.55
C ALA A 101 23.85 11.06 -20.69
N LEU A 102 25.06 11.27 -20.15
CA LEU A 102 25.79 12.53 -20.28
C LEU A 102 26.11 12.86 -21.73
N GLN A 103 26.52 11.89 -22.53
CA GLN A 103 26.80 12.06 -23.95
C GLN A 103 25.61 12.66 -24.70
N TYR A 104 24.40 12.10 -24.52
CA TYR A 104 23.19 12.60 -25.17
C TYR A 104 22.72 13.94 -24.61
N LEU A 105 22.78 14.13 -23.29
CA LEU A 105 22.29 15.35 -22.63
C LEU A 105 23.25 16.54 -22.82
N ASP A 106 24.57 16.30 -22.80
CA ASP A 106 25.57 17.34 -23.08
C ASP A 106 25.44 17.83 -24.52
N TYR A 107 25.29 16.90 -25.48
CA TYR A 107 25.05 17.27 -26.88
C TYR A 107 23.74 18.03 -27.06
N LEU A 108 22.65 17.60 -26.44
CA LEU A 108 21.37 18.30 -26.46
C LEU A 108 21.52 19.75 -26.01
N LEU A 109 22.11 19.97 -24.84
CA LEU A 109 22.25 21.31 -24.25
C LEU A 109 23.20 22.21 -25.05
N TYR A 110 24.18 21.62 -25.72
CA TYR A 110 25.10 22.31 -26.62
C TYR A 110 24.44 22.69 -27.96
N ALA A 111 23.80 21.71 -28.62
CA ALA A 111 23.23 21.92 -29.96
C ALA A 111 21.88 22.65 -29.96
N TYR A 112 21.12 22.56 -28.85
CA TYR A 112 19.79 23.14 -28.72
C TYR A 112 19.66 24.03 -27.47
N PRO A 113 20.46 25.11 -27.32
CA PRO A 113 20.54 25.91 -26.10
C PRO A 113 19.21 26.62 -25.74
N ARG A 114 18.30 26.80 -26.72
CA ARG A 114 16.99 27.43 -26.56
C ARG A 114 15.83 26.43 -26.56
N TRP A 115 16.13 25.14 -26.38
CA TRP A 115 15.06 24.15 -26.32
C TRP A 115 14.14 24.42 -25.13
N GLU A 116 12.82 24.36 -25.37
CA GLU A 116 11.78 24.76 -24.41
C GLU A 116 11.91 23.99 -23.08
N GLU A 117 12.19 22.68 -23.13
CA GLU A 117 12.36 21.83 -21.96
C GLU A 117 13.83 21.71 -21.51
N GLY A 118 14.68 22.68 -21.85
CA GLY A 118 16.11 22.66 -21.52
C GLY A 118 16.43 22.52 -20.04
N ASN A 119 15.56 23.02 -19.15
CA ASN A 119 15.75 22.86 -17.70
C ASN A 119 15.47 21.41 -17.24
N LEU A 120 14.55 20.68 -17.90
CA LEU A 120 14.38 19.24 -17.66
C LEU A 120 15.63 18.46 -18.09
N ALA A 121 16.20 18.80 -19.25
CA ALA A 121 17.45 18.18 -19.69
C ALA A 121 18.61 18.45 -18.72
N ARG A 122 18.73 19.69 -18.19
CA ARG A 122 19.71 20.01 -17.14
C ARG A 122 19.50 19.19 -15.88
N LEU A 123 18.25 19.00 -15.45
CA LEU A 123 17.94 18.15 -14.29
C LEU A 123 18.37 16.70 -14.52
N GLU A 124 18.04 16.11 -15.67
CA GLU A 124 18.45 14.73 -16.00
C GLU A 124 19.98 14.61 -16.11
N ARG A 125 20.65 15.66 -16.62
CA ARG A 125 22.11 15.71 -16.64
C ARG A 125 22.71 15.71 -15.24
N LEU A 126 22.13 16.46 -14.29
CA LEU A 126 22.57 16.42 -12.88
C LEU A 126 22.34 15.04 -12.26
N ARG A 127 21.23 14.36 -12.61
CA ARG A 127 20.99 12.97 -12.19
C ARG A 127 22.07 12.03 -12.74
N ALA A 128 22.41 12.15 -14.02
CA ALA A 128 23.50 11.37 -14.63
C ALA A 128 24.85 11.65 -13.94
N MET A 129 25.12 12.91 -13.61
CA MET A 129 26.32 13.30 -12.86
C MET A 129 26.35 12.67 -11.47
N ASN A 130 25.21 12.57 -10.78
CA ASN A 130 25.13 11.94 -9.46
C ASN A 130 25.47 10.45 -9.57
N LEU A 131 24.91 9.75 -10.56
CA LEU A 131 25.26 8.34 -10.87
C LEU A 131 26.75 8.17 -11.19
N ALA A 132 27.36 9.16 -11.84
CA ALA A 132 28.81 9.18 -12.16
C ALA A 132 29.69 9.68 -10.99
N GLY A 133 29.14 10.00 -9.83
CA GLY A 133 29.89 10.49 -8.66
C GLY A 133 30.46 11.90 -8.81
N ARG A 134 29.98 12.72 -9.75
CA ARG A 134 30.52 14.07 -10.05
C ARG A 134 29.94 15.16 -9.13
N LYS A 135 29.90 14.92 -7.82
CA LYS A 135 29.24 15.78 -6.80
C LYS A 135 29.61 17.27 -6.88
N LYS A 136 30.89 17.60 -7.03
CA LYS A 136 31.32 18.99 -7.09
C LYS A 136 30.72 19.78 -8.25
N GLN A 137 30.53 19.14 -9.39
CA GLN A 137 29.89 19.76 -10.56
C GLN A 137 28.38 19.98 -10.30
N ILE A 138 27.70 18.98 -9.70
CA ILE A 138 26.29 19.10 -9.34
C ILE A 138 26.06 20.28 -8.42
N MET A 139 26.83 20.41 -7.33
CA MET A 139 26.71 21.52 -6.38
C MET A 139 26.87 22.89 -7.05
N LYS A 140 27.73 23.00 -8.06
CA LYS A 140 27.95 24.25 -8.81
C LYS A 140 26.77 24.59 -9.73
N GLU A 141 26.14 23.61 -10.33
CA GLU A 141 25.10 23.80 -11.35
C GLU A 141 23.66 23.80 -10.80
N ALA A 142 23.44 23.21 -9.61
CA ALA A 142 22.11 23.05 -9.03
C ALA A 142 21.44 24.39 -8.69
N ILE A 143 22.17 25.35 -8.10
CA ILE A 143 21.60 26.64 -7.73
C ILE A 143 21.16 27.44 -8.97
N PRO A 144 21.98 27.59 -10.03
CA PRO A 144 21.53 28.20 -11.27
C PRO A 144 20.29 27.54 -11.87
N LEU A 145 20.20 26.21 -11.84
CA LEU A 145 19.02 25.48 -12.32
C LEU A 145 17.80 25.76 -11.45
N TRP A 146 17.95 25.79 -10.14
CA TRP A 146 16.87 26.14 -9.20
C TRP A 146 16.29 27.52 -9.51
N GLU A 147 17.15 28.51 -9.67
CA GLU A 147 16.74 29.88 -9.99
C GLU A 147 16.05 29.98 -11.37
N ALA A 148 16.58 29.30 -12.37
CA ALA A 148 16.01 29.25 -13.71
C ALA A 148 14.68 28.52 -13.78
N SER A 149 14.35 27.72 -12.75
CA SER A 149 13.16 26.86 -12.71
C SER A 149 12.09 27.33 -11.71
N ARG A 150 12.16 28.55 -11.18
CA ARG A 150 11.21 29.08 -10.16
C ARG A 150 9.74 28.94 -10.52
N GLY A 151 9.40 28.91 -11.79
CA GLY A 151 8.03 28.71 -12.30
C GLY A 151 7.64 27.24 -12.55
N ASN A 152 8.56 26.30 -12.35
CA ASN A 152 8.33 24.88 -12.64
C ASN A 152 8.47 24.02 -11.36
N PRO A 153 7.36 23.75 -10.65
CA PRO A 153 7.39 22.99 -9.39
C PRO A 153 7.91 21.57 -9.55
N GLU A 154 7.70 20.91 -10.69
CA GLU A 154 8.22 19.57 -10.94
C GLU A 154 9.75 19.55 -10.89
N ILE A 155 10.39 20.48 -11.59
CA ILE A 155 11.86 20.57 -11.58
C ILE A 155 12.37 20.92 -10.19
N LEU A 156 11.73 21.86 -9.49
CA LEU A 156 12.15 22.26 -8.14
C LEU A 156 12.01 21.10 -7.15
N PHE A 157 10.93 20.36 -7.20
CA PHE A 157 10.72 19.17 -6.38
C PHE A 157 11.79 18.10 -6.64
N ARG A 158 11.98 17.71 -7.90
CA ARG A 158 12.96 16.68 -8.28
C ARG A 158 14.39 17.09 -7.99
N LEU A 159 14.72 18.36 -8.20
CA LEU A 159 16.04 18.92 -7.88
C LEU A 159 16.28 18.94 -6.36
N SER A 160 15.27 19.26 -5.55
CA SER A 160 15.41 19.24 -4.09
C SER A 160 15.74 17.85 -3.56
N LEU A 161 15.10 16.80 -4.08
CA LEU A 161 15.40 15.41 -3.72
C LEU A 161 16.82 15.02 -4.14
N LEU A 162 17.22 15.36 -5.37
CA LEU A 162 18.58 15.09 -5.85
C LEU A 162 19.64 15.76 -4.97
N MET A 163 19.45 17.03 -4.64
CA MET A 163 20.40 17.78 -3.83
C MET A 163 20.44 17.30 -2.38
N ALA A 164 19.30 16.91 -1.82
CA ALA A 164 19.25 16.28 -0.51
C ALA A 164 20.08 14.99 -0.46
N ASP A 165 19.98 14.14 -1.50
CA ASP A 165 20.78 12.92 -1.61
C ASP A 165 22.27 13.20 -1.78
N VAL A 166 22.64 14.19 -2.62
CA VAL A 166 24.03 14.60 -2.84
C VAL A 166 24.67 15.08 -1.54
N TYR A 167 24.01 15.98 -0.80
CA TYR A 167 24.56 16.52 0.46
C TYR A 167 24.54 15.48 1.60
N ARG A 168 23.51 14.64 1.67
CA ARG A 168 23.47 13.49 2.61
C ARG A 168 24.67 12.57 2.39
N SER A 169 24.93 12.19 1.13
CA SER A 169 26.04 11.31 0.77
C SER A 169 27.42 11.97 0.91
N ASP A 170 27.46 13.29 1.07
CA ASP A 170 28.68 14.07 1.37
C ASP A 170 28.87 14.35 2.87
N GLY A 171 27.96 13.83 3.72
CA GLY A 171 28.03 13.99 5.18
C GLY A 171 27.54 15.35 5.69
N GLU A 172 26.75 16.07 4.91
CA GLU A 172 26.19 17.37 5.25
C GLU A 172 24.67 17.35 5.50
N PRO A 173 24.20 16.74 6.59
CA PRO A 173 22.78 16.56 6.86
C PRO A 173 22.03 17.88 7.07
N GLU A 174 22.69 18.95 7.54
CA GLU A 174 22.07 20.28 7.69
C GLU A 174 21.62 20.82 6.32
N THR A 175 22.54 20.84 5.36
CA THR A 175 22.27 21.32 4.00
C THR A 175 21.29 20.41 3.26
N ALA A 176 21.42 19.11 3.44
CA ALA A 176 20.48 18.14 2.87
C ALA A 176 19.04 18.39 3.36
N PHE A 177 18.83 18.61 4.66
CA PHE A 177 17.51 18.89 5.23
C PHE A 177 16.92 20.22 4.75
N GLU A 178 17.78 21.25 4.52
CA GLU A 178 17.33 22.51 3.93
C GLU A 178 16.80 22.34 2.51
N TRP A 179 17.44 21.50 1.69
CA TRP A 179 16.95 21.18 0.36
C TRP A 179 15.60 20.45 0.40
N VAL A 180 15.44 19.49 1.31
CA VAL A 180 14.13 18.85 1.52
C VAL A 180 13.06 19.88 1.91
N SER A 181 13.40 20.80 2.81
CA SER A 181 12.48 21.88 3.25
C SER A 181 12.11 22.81 2.10
N ALA A 182 13.06 23.14 1.22
CA ALA A 182 12.81 23.96 0.03
C ALA A 182 11.88 23.28 -0.96
N GLY A 183 12.00 21.95 -1.13
CA GLY A 183 11.15 21.14 -2.00
C GLY A 183 9.69 21.09 -1.57
N LEU A 184 9.40 21.29 -0.27
CA LEU A 184 8.04 21.15 0.26
C LEU A 184 7.04 22.13 -0.39
N SER A 185 7.47 23.35 -0.71
CA SER A 185 6.64 24.35 -1.38
C SER A 185 6.29 23.98 -2.84
N SER A 186 7.05 23.07 -3.43
CA SER A 186 6.91 22.61 -4.81
C SER A 186 6.17 21.29 -4.92
N ALA A 187 6.01 20.55 -3.82
CA ALA A 187 5.26 19.28 -3.79
C ALA A 187 3.75 19.51 -3.92
N ARG A 188 3.18 19.01 -5.00
CA ARG A 188 1.76 19.19 -5.37
C ARG A 188 0.88 18.01 -5.00
N THR A 189 1.43 16.80 -5.00
CA THR A 189 0.71 15.57 -4.74
C THR A 189 1.03 15.00 -3.36
N PRO A 190 0.16 14.15 -2.79
CA PRO A 190 0.48 13.40 -1.57
C PRO A 190 1.74 12.55 -1.71
N ASP A 191 1.96 11.94 -2.88
CA ASP A 191 3.13 11.09 -3.15
C ASP A 191 4.43 11.90 -3.13
N GLU A 192 4.43 13.10 -3.71
CA GLU A 192 5.58 14.00 -3.65
C GLU A 192 5.89 14.43 -2.21
N ARG A 193 4.87 14.71 -1.38
CA ARG A 193 5.05 15.02 0.04
C ARG A 193 5.61 13.83 0.82
N ASN A 194 5.14 12.62 0.51
CA ASN A 194 5.64 11.39 1.10
C ASN A 194 7.11 11.14 0.73
N ALA A 195 7.50 11.40 -0.52
CA ALA A 195 8.88 11.29 -0.96
C ALA A 195 9.81 12.25 -0.18
N LEU A 196 9.39 13.51 0.00
CA LEU A 196 10.12 14.46 0.84
C LEU A 196 10.18 14.03 2.30
N ALA A 197 9.09 13.48 2.84
CA ALA A 197 9.04 12.97 4.20
C ALA A 197 10.04 11.82 4.42
N GLN A 198 10.11 10.87 3.49
CA GLN A 198 11.09 9.79 3.53
C GLN A 198 12.51 10.32 3.46
N THR A 199 12.79 11.22 2.52
CA THR A 199 14.11 11.84 2.40
C THR A 199 14.49 12.63 3.66
N ALA A 200 13.53 13.33 4.30
CA ALA A 200 13.78 14.02 5.57
C ALA A 200 14.19 13.05 6.68
N MET A 201 13.50 11.91 6.80
CA MET A 201 13.84 10.89 7.80
C MET A 201 15.21 10.25 7.52
N GLU A 202 15.52 9.94 6.25
CA GLU A 202 16.83 9.40 5.88
C GLU A 202 17.98 10.38 6.14
N VAL A 203 17.80 11.66 5.82
CA VAL A 203 18.77 12.71 6.10
C VAL A 203 19.03 12.86 7.60
N LEU A 204 17.99 12.73 8.43
CA LEU A 204 18.10 12.90 9.87
C LEU A 204 18.54 11.64 10.61
N LYS A 205 18.53 10.46 9.96
CA LYS A 205 18.82 9.17 10.61
C LYS A 205 20.12 9.18 11.39
N ASP A 206 21.19 9.74 10.81
CA ASP A 206 22.52 9.79 11.40
C ASP A 206 22.87 11.18 11.99
N ALA A 207 21.90 12.11 11.97
CA ALA A 207 22.11 13.46 12.51
C ALA A 207 22.22 13.41 14.04
N ASN A 208 23.28 14.06 14.58
CA ASN A 208 23.46 14.19 16.01
C ASN A 208 22.58 15.31 16.60
N GLU A 209 22.49 15.34 17.94
CA GLU A 209 21.64 16.30 18.65
C GLU A 209 21.97 17.76 18.32
N GLY A 210 23.27 18.10 18.20
CA GLY A 210 23.70 19.44 17.87
C GLY A 210 23.21 19.90 16.49
N THR A 211 23.29 19.03 15.49
CA THR A 211 22.76 19.27 14.14
C THR A 211 21.24 19.49 14.17
N VAL A 212 20.50 18.61 14.86
CA VAL A 212 19.04 18.70 14.95
C VAL A 212 18.61 19.99 15.66
N GLN A 213 19.31 20.37 16.74
CA GLN A 213 19.03 21.63 17.47
C GLN A 213 19.32 22.87 16.63
N LYS A 214 20.39 22.87 15.81
CA LYS A 214 20.68 23.98 14.88
C LYS A 214 19.56 24.12 13.84
N LEU A 215 19.10 23.00 13.24
CA LEU A 215 18.00 23.00 12.29
C LEU A 215 16.70 23.50 12.93
N TYR A 216 16.41 23.09 14.15
CA TYR A 216 15.24 23.53 14.89
C TYR A 216 15.25 25.05 15.16
N LYS A 217 16.41 25.62 15.49
CA LYS A 217 16.59 27.08 15.69
C LYS A 217 16.33 27.90 14.43
N LYS A 218 16.45 27.30 13.24
CA LYS A 218 16.12 27.97 11.96
C LYS A 218 14.62 28.14 11.73
N ASN A 219 13.79 27.77 12.71
CA ASN A 219 12.34 27.90 12.71
C ASN A 219 11.68 27.26 11.46
N PRO A 220 11.84 25.95 11.26
CA PRO A 220 11.26 25.25 10.12
C PRO A 220 9.73 25.30 10.17
N SER A 221 9.07 25.01 9.04
CA SER A 221 7.61 24.86 9.02
C SER A 221 7.15 23.77 10.01
N PRO A 222 5.92 23.84 10.55
CA PRO A 222 5.41 22.83 11.48
C PRO A 222 5.53 21.39 10.95
N PHE A 223 5.35 21.21 9.65
CA PHE A 223 5.56 19.93 8.98
C PHE A 223 7.02 19.45 9.07
N MET A 224 7.98 20.31 8.80
CA MET A 224 9.40 19.95 8.88
C MET A 224 9.89 19.82 10.33
N ALA A 225 9.34 20.61 11.25
CA ALA A 225 9.68 20.56 12.68
C ALA A 225 9.35 19.18 13.30
N ALA A 226 8.29 18.53 12.85
CA ALA A 226 7.89 17.22 13.34
C ALA A 226 8.96 16.14 13.10
N PHE A 227 9.70 16.18 12.00
CA PHE A 227 10.81 15.25 11.74
C PHE A 227 11.97 15.49 12.72
N LEU A 228 12.28 16.76 13.03
CA LEU A 228 13.33 17.12 13.98
C LEU A 228 12.96 16.68 15.40
N GLU A 229 11.71 16.88 15.81
CA GLU A 229 11.19 16.42 17.12
C GLU A 229 11.24 14.89 17.22
N TYR A 230 10.90 14.19 16.14
CA TYR A 230 10.99 12.73 16.09
C TYR A 230 12.45 12.26 16.24
N ARG A 231 13.40 12.90 15.52
CA ARG A 231 14.82 12.54 15.67
C ARG A 231 15.35 12.83 17.06
N LEU A 232 14.95 13.95 17.70
CA LEU A 232 15.30 14.22 19.09
C LEU A 232 14.77 13.15 20.03
N ALA A 233 13.55 12.65 19.82
CA ALA A 233 13.00 11.54 20.61
C ALA A 233 13.81 10.24 20.43
N GLN A 234 14.25 9.93 19.20
CA GLN A 234 15.15 8.80 18.95
C GLN A 234 16.49 8.96 19.70
N ILE A 235 17.12 10.14 19.64
CA ILE A 235 18.37 10.44 20.34
C ILE A 235 18.19 10.30 21.87
N GLU A 236 17.04 10.72 22.43
CA GLU A 236 16.73 10.50 23.85
C GLU A 236 16.67 9.00 24.18
N SER A 237 16.05 8.20 23.31
CA SER A 237 16.01 6.73 23.47
C SER A 237 17.41 6.12 23.37
N GLU A 238 18.20 6.51 22.38
CA GLU A 238 19.61 6.06 22.20
C GLU A 238 20.48 6.34 23.43
N LYS A 239 20.19 7.43 24.17
CA LYS A 239 20.85 7.80 25.42
C LYS A 239 20.27 7.15 26.67
N GLY A 240 19.36 6.16 26.52
CA GLY A 240 18.73 5.46 27.64
C GLY A 240 17.63 6.25 28.35
N ARG A 241 17.21 7.41 27.85
CA ARG A 241 16.15 8.24 28.44
C ARG A 241 14.77 7.90 27.87
N SER A 242 14.39 6.63 27.98
CA SER A 242 13.22 6.06 27.32
C SER A 242 11.90 6.74 27.70
N ASP A 243 11.73 7.20 28.95
CA ASP A 243 10.49 7.88 29.37
C ASP A 243 10.34 9.23 28.69
N ARG A 244 11.42 10.02 28.57
CA ARG A 244 11.38 11.31 27.85
C ARG A 244 11.15 11.12 26.34
N ALA A 245 11.76 10.08 25.78
CA ALA A 245 11.55 9.73 24.38
C ALA A 245 10.07 9.39 24.12
N ARG A 246 9.47 8.57 25.00
CA ARG A 246 8.06 8.19 24.92
C ARG A 246 7.13 9.40 25.05
N GLU A 247 7.33 10.25 26.07
CA GLU A 247 6.54 11.45 26.29
C GLU A 247 6.58 12.40 25.06
N ARG A 248 7.75 12.61 24.49
CA ARG A 248 7.94 13.44 23.29
C ARG A 248 7.22 12.83 22.07
N MET A 249 7.30 11.52 21.87
CA MET A 249 6.62 10.82 20.78
C MET A 249 5.09 10.89 20.94
N GLU A 250 4.57 10.77 22.17
CA GLU A 250 3.13 10.90 22.45
C GLU A 250 2.61 12.29 22.19
N GLU A 251 3.37 13.30 22.59
CA GLU A 251 3.03 14.68 22.32
C GLU A 251 3.03 14.98 20.81
N LEU A 252 4.00 14.42 20.08
CA LEU A 252 4.10 14.57 18.65
C LEU A 252 2.90 13.91 17.92
N LEU A 253 2.51 12.71 18.33
CA LEU A 253 1.31 12.03 17.82
C LEU A 253 0.03 12.82 18.09
N ARG A 254 -0.12 13.36 19.30
CA ARG A 254 -1.29 14.14 19.68
C ARG A 254 -1.44 15.41 18.84
N ARG A 255 -0.32 16.11 18.56
CA ARG A 255 -0.32 17.33 17.76
C ARG A 255 -0.44 17.09 16.26
N ASN A 256 0.12 15.98 15.77
CA ASN A 256 0.26 15.71 14.33
C ASN A 256 -0.12 14.25 13.98
N PRO A 257 -1.37 13.82 14.22
CA PRO A 257 -1.76 12.40 14.05
C PRO A 257 -1.69 11.88 12.62
N GLN A 258 -1.74 12.78 11.63
CA GLN A 258 -1.68 12.45 10.20
C GLN A 258 -0.29 12.69 9.57
N HIS A 259 0.69 13.09 10.37
CA HIS A 259 2.04 13.33 9.88
C HIS A 259 2.76 12.02 9.56
N PRO A 260 3.61 11.94 8.52
CA PRO A 260 4.37 10.73 8.19
C PRO A 260 5.15 10.12 9.36
N VAL A 261 5.70 10.93 10.28
CA VAL A 261 6.37 10.41 11.48
C VAL A 261 5.44 9.66 12.44
N ALA A 262 4.12 9.86 12.35
CA ALA A 262 3.18 9.12 13.19
C ALA A 262 3.24 7.62 12.94
N SER A 263 3.39 7.21 11.69
CA SER A 263 3.60 5.80 11.31
C SER A 263 4.87 5.23 11.96
N GLU A 264 5.96 5.99 11.94
CA GLU A 264 7.24 5.58 12.54
C GLU A 264 7.14 5.47 14.08
N ILE A 265 6.44 6.41 14.72
CA ILE A 265 6.22 6.37 16.17
C ILE A 265 5.34 5.17 16.54
N HIS A 266 4.29 4.88 15.77
CA HIS A 266 3.46 3.70 16.00
C HIS A 266 4.25 2.41 15.81
N LEU A 267 5.12 2.34 14.80
CA LEU A 267 6.05 1.23 14.59
C LEU A 267 7.01 1.06 15.79
N SER A 268 7.59 2.17 16.28
CA SER A 268 8.49 2.14 17.43
C SER A 268 7.78 1.76 18.74
N LYS A 269 6.56 2.24 18.98
CA LYS A 269 5.73 1.85 20.15
C LYS A 269 5.35 0.38 20.13
N ARG A 270 5.00 -0.17 18.96
CA ARG A 270 4.74 -1.59 18.80
C ARG A 270 5.98 -2.45 19.08
N GLY A 271 7.17 -1.92 18.78
CA GLY A 271 8.46 -2.57 19.06
C GLY A 271 8.92 -2.50 20.52
N THR A 272 8.39 -1.57 21.35
CA THR A 272 8.81 -1.45 22.76
C THR A 272 8.21 -2.50 23.70
N GLY A 273 7.27 -3.32 23.24
CA GLY A 273 6.81 -4.53 23.93
C GLY A 273 7.72 -5.75 23.73
N VAL A 274 8.52 -5.74 22.67
CA VAL A 274 9.62 -6.66 22.41
C VAL A 274 10.87 -5.79 22.44
N ALA A 275 11.74 -5.96 23.42
CA ALA A 275 12.99 -5.22 23.53
C ALA A 275 13.60 -5.06 22.12
N ALA A 276 14.14 -3.87 21.82
CA ALA A 276 14.82 -3.60 20.56
C ALA A 276 16.05 -4.52 20.43
N THR A 277 15.79 -5.79 20.20
CA THR A 277 16.81 -6.76 19.84
C THR A 277 17.24 -6.40 18.43
N PRO A 278 18.51 -6.12 18.19
CA PRO A 278 19.00 -5.92 16.82
C PRO A 278 18.55 -7.13 15.98
N ALA A 279 18.01 -6.86 14.78
CA ALA A 279 17.59 -7.93 13.88
C ALA A 279 18.71 -8.93 13.71
N ILE A 280 18.41 -10.21 13.89
CA ILE A 280 19.39 -11.25 13.62
C ILE A 280 19.59 -11.28 12.10
N THR A 281 20.83 -11.11 11.67
CA THR A 281 21.18 -11.19 10.24
C THR A 281 20.91 -12.61 9.73
N PRO A 282 20.04 -12.79 8.75
CA PRO A 282 19.80 -14.08 8.12
C PRO A 282 21.09 -14.65 7.50
N SER A 283 21.19 -15.97 7.43
CA SER A 283 22.36 -16.67 6.85
C SER A 283 22.44 -16.51 5.32
N THR A 284 21.32 -16.22 4.66
CA THR A 284 21.24 -16.00 3.21
C THR A 284 20.99 -14.53 2.90
N PRO A 285 21.66 -13.95 1.87
CA PRO A 285 21.40 -12.59 1.43
C PRO A 285 19.92 -12.39 1.05
N LEU A 286 19.39 -11.22 1.39
CA LEU A 286 18.03 -10.84 1.07
C LEU A 286 17.83 -10.77 -0.46
N ASN A 287 16.81 -11.49 -0.96
CA ASN A 287 16.30 -11.28 -2.32
C ASN A 287 15.06 -10.38 -2.24
N PRO A 288 15.16 -9.10 -2.62
CA PRO A 288 14.08 -8.14 -2.44
C PRO A 288 12.84 -8.39 -3.29
N ASN A 289 12.94 -9.27 -4.30
CA ASN A 289 11.84 -9.61 -5.20
C ASN A 289 11.25 -11.00 -4.90
N ARG A 290 11.68 -11.64 -3.80
CA ARG A 290 11.20 -12.97 -3.42
C ARG A 290 10.19 -12.89 -2.30
N ILE A 291 9.02 -13.46 -2.53
CA ILE A 291 7.92 -13.59 -1.58
C ILE A 291 7.99 -14.98 -0.94
N GLY A 292 7.85 -15.06 0.37
CA GLY A 292 7.55 -16.31 1.07
C GLY A 292 6.03 -16.53 1.08
N CYS A 293 5.59 -17.76 0.89
CA CYS A 293 4.21 -18.17 1.13
C CYS A 293 4.19 -19.24 2.21
N LEU A 294 3.48 -18.98 3.30
CA LEU A 294 3.41 -19.85 4.46
C LEU A 294 1.96 -20.26 4.70
N VAL A 295 1.54 -21.43 4.21
CA VAL A 295 0.16 -21.89 4.26
C VAL A 295 0.08 -23.41 4.48
N PRO A 296 -1.02 -23.95 5.05
CA PRO A 296 -1.18 -25.39 5.21
C PRO A 296 -1.34 -26.07 3.85
N LEU A 297 -0.43 -26.98 3.50
CA LEU A 297 -0.50 -27.79 2.27
C LEU A 297 -0.92 -29.22 2.56
N ASN A 298 -0.84 -29.64 3.81
CA ASN A 298 -1.22 -30.94 4.33
C ASN A 298 -2.25 -30.80 5.47
N GLY A 299 -2.93 -31.92 5.82
CA GLY A 299 -3.93 -31.95 6.89
C GLY A 299 -5.29 -31.37 6.49
N PRO A 300 -6.19 -31.16 7.49
CA PRO A 300 -7.60 -30.79 7.24
C PRO A 300 -7.80 -29.43 6.58
N TYR A 301 -6.84 -28.53 6.71
CA TYR A 301 -6.88 -27.18 6.14
C TYR A 301 -6.13 -27.03 4.80
N ALA A 302 -5.55 -28.10 4.26
CA ALA A 302 -4.79 -28.11 3.02
C ALA A 302 -5.57 -27.55 1.82
N LYS A 303 -6.88 -27.73 1.78
CA LYS A 303 -7.74 -27.16 0.73
C LYS A 303 -7.64 -25.63 0.67
N TYR A 304 -7.63 -24.95 1.81
CA TYR A 304 -7.54 -23.49 1.89
C TYR A 304 -6.15 -22.98 1.50
N GLY A 305 -5.10 -23.69 1.94
CA GLY A 305 -3.73 -23.35 1.52
C GLY A 305 -3.54 -23.43 0.01
N ARG A 306 -4.13 -24.46 -0.63
CA ARG A 306 -4.09 -24.58 -2.09
C ARG A 306 -4.83 -23.44 -2.81
N LEU A 307 -5.95 -22.95 -2.27
CA LEU A 307 -6.65 -21.77 -2.83
C LEU A 307 -5.75 -20.54 -2.78
N VAL A 308 -5.08 -20.30 -1.64
CA VAL A 308 -4.13 -19.19 -1.50
C VAL A 308 -3.00 -19.29 -2.53
N VAL A 309 -2.40 -20.48 -2.69
CA VAL A 309 -1.33 -20.69 -3.68
C VAL A 309 -1.80 -20.40 -5.11
N ARG A 310 -3.03 -20.78 -5.49
CA ARG A 310 -3.60 -20.44 -6.80
C ARG A 310 -3.71 -18.94 -7.02
N GLY A 311 -4.24 -18.20 -6.02
CA GLY A 311 -4.33 -16.73 -6.09
C GLY A 311 -2.97 -16.06 -6.22
N ILE A 312 -1.97 -16.51 -5.44
CA ILE A 312 -0.58 -16.03 -5.52
C ILE A 312 0.02 -16.31 -6.90
N SER A 313 -0.15 -17.53 -7.43
CA SER A 313 0.42 -17.92 -8.74
C SER A 313 -0.11 -17.03 -9.86
N MET A 314 -1.43 -16.82 -9.93
CA MET A 314 -2.02 -15.91 -10.91
C MET A 314 -1.49 -14.47 -10.77
N ALA A 315 -1.37 -13.97 -9.53
CA ALA A 315 -0.89 -12.63 -9.29
C ALA A 315 0.58 -12.45 -9.71
N ILE A 316 1.43 -13.45 -9.47
CA ILE A 316 2.84 -13.47 -9.91
C ILE A 316 2.92 -13.46 -11.45
N GLU A 317 2.11 -14.28 -12.12
CA GLU A 317 2.04 -14.33 -13.58
C GLU A 317 1.63 -12.97 -14.15
N ASP A 318 0.57 -12.35 -13.61
CA ASP A 318 0.06 -11.06 -14.05
C ASP A 318 1.06 -9.93 -13.79
N TRP A 319 1.66 -9.91 -12.60
CA TRP A 319 2.69 -8.93 -12.27
C TRP A 319 3.87 -9.04 -13.24
N ASN A 320 4.39 -10.24 -13.45
CA ASN A 320 5.55 -10.48 -14.29
C ASN A 320 5.27 -10.21 -15.77
N ALA A 321 4.04 -10.47 -16.23
CA ALA A 321 3.63 -10.15 -17.60
C ALA A 321 3.56 -8.63 -17.85
N THR A 322 3.12 -7.86 -16.85
CA THR A 322 2.99 -6.40 -16.94
C THR A 322 4.26 -5.64 -16.55
N HIS A 323 5.18 -6.28 -15.82
CA HIS A 323 6.43 -5.67 -15.32
C HIS A 323 7.66 -6.55 -15.62
N PRO A 324 8.09 -6.70 -16.87
CA PRO A 324 9.18 -7.61 -17.25
C PRO A 324 10.53 -7.29 -16.57
N ASP A 325 10.77 -6.01 -16.23
CA ASP A 325 12.00 -5.56 -15.56
C ASP A 325 11.91 -5.63 -14.02
N ARG A 326 10.76 -6.00 -13.45
CA ARG A 326 10.47 -5.99 -12.02
C ARG A 326 9.81 -7.29 -11.57
N GLN A 327 10.37 -8.40 -12.03
CA GLN A 327 9.80 -9.72 -11.80
C GLN A 327 9.80 -10.10 -10.32
N LEU A 328 8.71 -10.73 -9.90
CA LEU A 328 8.52 -11.33 -8.59
C LEU A 328 8.65 -12.85 -8.67
N SER A 329 9.06 -13.45 -7.58
CA SER A 329 9.09 -14.90 -7.39
C SER A 329 8.51 -15.28 -6.03
N VAL A 330 7.97 -16.50 -5.90
CA VAL A 330 7.43 -17.02 -4.65
C VAL A 330 8.08 -18.33 -4.27
N VAL A 331 8.33 -18.50 -2.98
CA VAL A 331 8.72 -19.79 -2.36
C VAL A 331 7.63 -20.19 -1.39
N VAL A 332 7.04 -21.36 -1.61
CA VAL A 332 5.94 -21.89 -0.81
C VAL A 332 6.48 -22.89 0.21
N LYS A 333 6.12 -22.71 1.47
CA LYS A 333 6.41 -23.64 2.57
C LYS A 333 5.12 -24.06 3.26
N ASP A 334 5.08 -25.32 3.67
CA ASP A 334 3.95 -25.87 4.42
C ASP A 334 3.99 -25.37 5.87
N ALA A 335 2.96 -24.64 6.27
CA ALA A 335 2.78 -24.22 7.65
C ALA A 335 2.17 -25.33 8.52
N GLN A 336 1.58 -26.33 7.87
CA GLN A 336 0.69 -27.32 8.52
C GLN A 336 -0.32 -26.62 9.46
N THR A 337 -0.87 -27.36 10.43
CA THR A 337 -1.75 -26.79 11.46
C THR A 337 -1.04 -26.62 12.81
N GLU A 338 0.20 -27.07 12.88
CA GLU A 338 1.01 -27.08 14.10
C GLU A 338 1.89 -25.83 14.18
N PRO A 339 1.76 -25.06 15.28
CA PRO A 339 2.47 -23.78 15.43
C PRO A 339 4.00 -23.89 15.30
N GLU A 340 4.61 -24.97 15.82
CA GLU A 340 6.06 -25.18 15.78
C GLU A 340 6.57 -25.38 14.35
N LEU A 341 5.80 -26.05 13.51
CA LEU A 341 6.17 -26.26 12.11
C LEU A 341 6.05 -24.97 11.31
N ALA A 342 5.05 -24.13 11.60
CA ALA A 342 4.95 -22.81 11.01
C ALA A 342 6.17 -21.92 11.36
N VAL A 343 6.63 -21.98 12.62
CA VAL A 343 7.85 -21.28 13.06
C VAL A 343 9.07 -21.76 12.27
N LYS A 344 9.30 -23.07 12.20
CA LYS A 344 10.42 -23.65 11.45
C LYS A 344 10.38 -23.25 9.96
N SER A 345 9.22 -23.37 9.33
CA SER A 345 9.04 -22.99 7.92
C SER A 345 9.29 -21.51 7.69
N LEU A 346 8.90 -20.62 8.62
CA LEU A 346 9.23 -19.20 8.55
C LEU A 346 10.74 -18.97 8.67
N GLU A 347 11.43 -19.64 9.62
CA GLU A 347 12.88 -19.52 9.75
C GLU A 347 13.63 -20.03 8.50
N GLU A 348 13.15 -21.07 7.85
CA GLU A 348 13.68 -21.53 6.57
C GLU A 348 13.48 -20.49 5.46
N LEU A 349 12.28 -19.90 5.32
CA LEU A 349 12.01 -18.82 4.35
C LEU A 349 12.95 -17.62 4.54
N VAL A 350 13.24 -17.28 5.79
CA VAL A 350 14.11 -16.14 6.12
C VAL A 350 15.59 -16.47 5.92
N ASN A 351 16.06 -17.62 6.45
CA ASN A 351 17.48 -17.94 6.55
C ASN A 351 18.04 -18.71 5.34
N GLN A 352 17.20 -19.46 4.61
CA GLN A 352 17.65 -20.26 3.47
C GLN A 352 17.21 -19.62 2.14
N GLU A 353 16.03 -18.99 2.11
CA GLU A 353 15.47 -18.44 0.89
C GLU A 353 15.64 -16.93 0.75
N GLY A 354 15.95 -16.22 1.84
CA GLY A 354 16.19 -14.80 1.85
C GLY A 354 14.98 -13.96 1.38
N VAL A 355 13.75 -14.35 1.78
CA VAL A 355 12.53 -13.67 1.34
C VAL A 355 12.40 -12.25 1.90
N MET A 356 11.81 -11.34 1.13
CA MET A 356 11.55 -9.95 1.54
C MET A 356 10.42 -9.87 2.57
N ALA A 357 9.31 -10.52 2.28
CA ALA A 357 8.14 -10.60 3.14
C ALA A 357 7.43 -11.94 2.94
N VAL A 358 6.49 -12.28 3.83
CA VAL A 358 5.75 -13.53 3.79
C VAL A 358 4.25 -13.27 3.70
N ILE A 359 3.55 -13.95 2.80
CA ILE A 359 2.09 -14.00 2.72
C ILE A 359 1.61 -15.25 3.46
N GLY A 360 0.64 -15.08 4.34
CA GLY A 360 0.23 -16.09 5.31
C GLY A 360 0.83 -15.82 6.71
N PRO A 361 0.61 -16.70 7.70
CA PRO A 361 -0.17 -17.94 7.63
C PRO A 361 -1.69 -17.73 7.60
N LEU A 362 -2.42 -18.86 7.51
CA LEU A 362 -3.88 -18.97 7.51
C LEU A 362 -4.36 -19.30 8.91
N GLY A 363 -4.24 -18.98 9.92
CA GLY A 363 -4.78 -19.39 11.22
C GLY A 363 -4.20 -18.62 12.40
N ALA A 364 -5.03 -18.32 13.36
CA ALA A 364 -4.66 -17.49 14.51
C ALA A 364 -3.50 -18.10 15.30
N GLN A 365 -3.49 -19.41 15.54
CA GLN A 365 -2.45 -20.09 16.31
C GLN A 365 -1.10 -20.05 15.59
N SER A 366 -1.07 -20.34 14.29
CA SER A 366 0.15 -20.22 13.48
C SER A 366 0.64 -18.78 13.42
N THR A 367 -0.27 -17.79 13.25
CA THR A 367 0.09 -16.37 13.25
C THR A 367 0.68 -15.94 14.60
N LYS A 368 0.08 -16.39 15.72
CA LYS A 368 0.58 -16.14 17.07
C LYS A 368 1.98 -16.70 17.27
N ALA A 369 2.23 -17.92 16.79
CA ALA A 369 3.52 -18.60 16.93
C ALA A 369 4.63 -17.94 16.09
N VAL A 370 4.33 -17.51 14.85
CA VAL A 370 5.34 -16.88 13.97
C VAL A 370 5.59 -15.42 14.31
N SER A 371 4.70 -14.75 15.03
CA SER A 371 4.83 -13.33 15.38
C SER A 371 6.16 -12.97 16.05
N PRO A 372 6.66 -13.69 17.08
CA PRO A 372 7.96 -13.40 17.67
C PRO A 372 9.13 -13.53 16.67
N VAL A 373 9.05 -14.50 15.76
CA VAL A 373 10.07 -14.73 14.73
C VAL A 373 10.07 -13.59 13.70
N ALA A 374 8.88 -13.09 13.33
CA ALA A 374 8.74 -11.90 12.49
C ALA A 374 9.48 -10.70 13.09
N GLY A 375 9.30 -10.45 14.39
CA GLY A 375 10.03 -9.41 15.13
C GLY A 375 11.54 -9.66 15.21
N LYS A 376 11.95 -10.91 15.47
CA LYS A 376 13.37 -11.31 15.58
C LYS A 376 14.17 -11.02 14.31
N TYR A 377 13.60 -11.29 13.14
CA TYR A 377 14.25 -11.12 11.83
C TYR A 377 13.79 -9.87 11.08
N HIS A 378 12.94 -9.05 11.67
CA HIS A 378 12.30 -7.90 11.02
C HIS A 378 11.67 -8.26 9.67
N VAL A 379 11.05 -9.43 9.57
CA VAL A 379 10.41 -9.89 8.34
C VAL A 379 8.92 -9.53 8.34
N PRO A 380 8.44 -8.72 7.38
CA PRO A 380 7.03 -8.42 7.27
C PRO A 380 6.21 -9.65 6.92
N ILE A 381 5.12 -9.86 7.64
CA ILE A 381 4.15 -10.94 7.41
C ILE A 381 2.81 -10.32 7.05
N LEU A 382 2.32 -10.57 5.86
CA LEU A 382 0.99 -10.23 5.40
C LEU A 382 0.08 -11.42 5.72
N THR A 383 -0.45 -11.45 6.95
CA THR A 383 -1.23 -12.61 7.40
C THR A 383 -2.63 -12.64 6.80
N LEU A 384 -3.06 -13.84 6.38
CA LEU A 384 -4.40 -14.13 5.89
C LEU A 384 -5.28 -14.68 7.02
N THR A 385 -5.21 -14.03 8.17
CA THR A 385 -5.92 -14.43 9.41
C THR A 385 -6.72 -13.24 9.92
N HIS A 386 -7.92 -13.51 10.44
CA HIS A 386 -8.69 -12.50 11.17
C HIS A 386 -7.86 -11.91 12.31
N ARG A 387 -8.02 -10.61 12.54
CA ARG A 387 -7.43 -9.98 13.72
C ARG A 387 -8.02 -10.62 14.97
N ASP A 388 -7.14 -11.13 15.81
CA ASP A 388 -7.51 -11.78 17.06
C ASP A 388 -6.74 -11.16 18.23
N GLU A 389 -7.43 -10.86 19.33
CA GLU A 389 -6.83 -10.27 20.54
C GLU A 389 -5.76 -11.17 21.17
N GLU A 390 -5.78 -12.47 20.87
CA GLU A 390 -4.75 -13.41 21.33
C GLU A 390 -3.43 -13.30 20.57
N ILE A 391 -3.41 -12.64 19.41
CA ILE A 391 -2.18 -12.40 18.63
C ILE A 391 -1.53 -11.14 19.18
N PRO A 392 -0.33 -11.23 19.79
CA PRO A 392 0.36 -10.05 20.29
C PRO A 392 0.59 -9.01 19.19
N GLU A 393 0.41 -7.75 19.51
CA GLU A 393 0.74 -6.67 18.57
C GLU A 393 2.22 -6.74 18.18
N ASN A 394 2.48 -6.81 16.89
CA ASN A 394 3.81 -6.85 16.31
C ASN A 394 3.82 -6.00 15.04
N PRO A 395 4.73 -5.00 14.92
CA PRO A 395 4.78 -4.13 13.76
C PRO A 395 5.04 -4.85 12.44
N PHE A 396 5.65 -6.04 12.50
CA PHE A 396 5.95 -6.86 11.33
C PHE A 396 4.81 -7.82 10.94
N VAL A 397 3.70 -7.87 11.71
CA VAL A 397 2.53 -8.70 11.39
C VAL A 397 1.39 -7.78 10.94
N ILE A 398 1.13 -7.79 9.64
CA ILE A 398 0.12 -6.95 8.99
C ILE A 398 -1.08 -7.83 8.62
N HIS A 399 -2.23 -7.54 9.21
CA HIS A 399 -3.46 -8.26 8.90
C HIS A 399 -4.07 -7.72 7.61
N VAL A 400 -3.85 -8.42 6.49
CA VAL A 400 -4.44 -8.07 5.19
C VAL A 400 -5.71 -8.86 4.89
N PHE A 401 -6.18 -9.64 5.85
CA PHE A 401 -7.40 -10.43 5.75
C PHE A 401 -8.64 -9.61 6.10
N LEU A 402 -9.83 -10.20 5.91
CA LEU A 402 -11.09 -9.55 6.26
C LEU A 402 -11.17 -9.29 7.78
N ASP A 403 -11.74 -8.16 8.15
CA ASP A 403 -12.04 -7.80 9.54
C ASP A 403 -13.55 -7.94 9.81
N ASN A 404 -13.90 -8.76 10.77
CA ASN A 404 -15.30 -9.05 11.12
C ASN A 404 -16.02 -7.80 11.67
N ARG A 405 -15.32 -6.93 12.39
CA ARG A 405 -15.92 -5.71 12.94
C ARG A 405 -16.29 -4.73 11.83
N ASP A 406 -15.39 -4.53 10.87
CA ASP A 406 -15.63 -3.64 9.73
C ASP A 406 -16.74 -4.17 8.83
N LEU A 407 -16.78 -5.49 8.64
CA LEU A 407 -17.82 -6.18 7.88
C LEU A 407 -19.19 -5.97 8.53
N VAL A 408 -19.31 -6.23 9.84
CA VAL A 408 -20.54 -5.99 10.62
C VAL A 408 -20.88 -4.49 10.63
N LYS A 409 -19.88 -3.62 10.71
CA LYS A 409 -20.09 -2.16 10.69
C LYS A 409 -20.66 -1.68 9.35
N ALA A 410 -20.19 -2.22 8.23
CA ALA A 410 -20.77 -1.92 6.92
C ALA A 410 -22.25 -2.35 6.83
N LEU A 411 -22.57 -3.53 7.35
CA LEU A 411 -23.91 -4.08 7.37
C LEU A 411 -24.88 -3.28 8.26
N VAL A 412 -24.50 -3.02 9.50
CA VAL A 412 -25.34 -2.26 10.44
C VAL A 412 -25.51 -0.81 9.98
N ARG A 413 -24.47 -0.18 9.44
CA ARG A 413 -24.56 1.16 8.85
C ARG A 413 -25.58 1.21 7.72
N TYR A 414 -25.57 0.26 6.80
CA TYR A 414 -26.57 0.15 5.75
C TYR A 414 -28.00 0.06 6.34
N CYS A 415 -28.21 -0.79 7.33
CA CYS A 415 -29.50 -0.93 7.99
C CYS A 415 -29.96 0.38 8.63
N ARG A 416 -29.05 1.11 9.28
CA ARG A 416 -29.34 2.38 9.95
C ARG A 416 -29.62 3.51 8.96
N GLU A 417 -28.74 3.69 7.98
CA GLU A 417 -28.73 4.87 7.10
C GLU A 417 -29.65 4.72 5.88
N LYS A 418 -29.78 3.51 5.33
CA LYS A 418 -30.57 3.28 4.11
C LYS A 418 -31.95 2.68 4.40
N LEU A 419 -32.04 1.76 5.36
CA LEU A 419 -33.32 1.12 5.69
C LEU A 419 -34.02 1.81 6.87
N GLY A 420 -33.36 2.69 7.62
CA GLY A 420 -33.92 3.38 8.77
C GLY A 420 -34.14 2.49 9.99
N TYR A 421 -33.54 1.31 10.03
CA TYR A 421 -33.73 0.35 11.13
C TYR A 421 -33.06 0.82 12.41
N SER A 422 -33.73 0.59 13.54
CA SER A 422 -33.21 0.95 14.86
C SER A 422 -33.19 -0.22 15.85
N ARG A 423 -33.93 -1.30 15.56
CA ARG A 423 -34.17 -2.43 16.45
C ARG A 423 -33.61 -3.70 15.85
N PHE A 424 -32.63 -4.29 16.53
CA PHE A 424 -31.88 -5.44 16.08
C PHE A 424 -32.02 -6.60 17.05
N ALA A 425 -31.84 -7.83 16.54
CA ALA A 425 -31.66 -9.02 17.34
C ALA A 425 -30.58 -9.91 16.75
N THR A 426 -30.02 -10.84 17.52
CA THR A 426 -29.06 -11.83 17.03
C THR A 426 -29.36 -13.21 17.59
N LEU A 427 -29.29 -14.21 16.72
CA LEU A 427 -29.43 -15.62 17.03
C LEU A 427 -28.21 -16.36 16.47
N TYR A 428 -27.41 -16.99 17.33
CA TYR A 428 -26.07 -17.43 16.98
C TYR A 428 -25.73 -18.82 17.57
N PRO A 429 -24.84 -19.62 16.92
CA PRO A 429 -24.37 -20.88 17.48
C PRO A 429 -23.53 -20.65 18.74
N ASP A 430 -23.66 -21.55 19.72
CA ASP A 430 -22.88 -21.49 20.97
C ASP A 430 -21.47 -22.05 20.78
N ASP A 431 -20.77 -21.52 19.78
CA ASP A 431 -19.38 -21.77 19.50
C ASP A 431 -18.55 -20.47 19.60
N ARG A 432 -17.23 -20.58 19.46
CA ARG A 432 -16.32 -19.43 19.53
C ARG A 432 -16.63 -18.38 18.45
N TYR A 433 -17.01 -18.81 17.24
CA TYR A 433 -17.28 -17.91 16.12
C TYR A 433 -18.59 -17.13 16.35
N GLY A 434 -19.69 -17.82 16.70
CA GLY A 434 -20.98 -17.20 16.99
C GLY A 434 -20.93 -16.24 18.17
N GLN A 435 -20.29 -16.64 19.28
CA GLN A 435 -20.12 -15.81 20.46
C GLN A 435 -19.32 -14.53 20.15
N LYS A 436 -18.20 -14.64 19.42
CA LYS A 436 -17.37 -13.50 19.04
C LYS A 436 -18.13 -12.53 18.13
N LEU A 437 -18.81 -13.04 17.11
CA LEU A 437 -19.56 -12.19 16.18
C LEU A 437 -20.81 -11.57 16.80
N SER A 438 -21.51 -12.28 17.67
CA SER A 438 -22.63 -11.71 18.42
C SER A 438 -22.20 -10.54 19.31
N LYS A 439 -21.04 -10.65 19.97
CA LYS A 439 -20.46 -9.55 20.75
C LYS A 439 -20.09 -8.37 19.85
N VAL A 440 -19.38 -8.62 18.75
CA VAL A 440 -19.02 -7.57 17.77
C VAL A 440 -20.27 -6.88 17.23
N PHE A 441 -21.33 -7.65 16.93
CA PHE A 441 -22.59 -7.08 16.47
C PHE A 441 -23.26 -6.18 17.51
N ALA A 442 -23.28 -6.62 18.76
CA ALA A 442 -23.82 -5.82 19.87
C ALA A 442 -23.09 -4.47 20.03
N ASP A 443 -21.75 -4.52 20.03
CA ASP A 443 -20.90 -3.33 20.16
C ASP A 443 -21.11 -2.36 18.99
N VAL A 444 -21.18 -2.87 17.76
CA VAL A 444 -21.38 -2.06 16.55
C VAL A 444 -22.78 -1.48 16.46
N VAL A 445 -23.82 -2.25 16.83
CA VAL A 445 -25.20 -1.75 16.89
C VAL A 445 -25.28 -0.56 17.87
N GLN A 446 -24.67 -0.68 19.05
CA GLN A 446 -24.61 0.41 20.03
C GLN A 446 -23.80 1.61 19.52
N GLU A 447 -22.63 1.38 18.92
CA GLU A 447 -21.76 2.44 18.35
C GLU A 447 -22.52 3.27 17.29
N LEU A 448 -23.36 2.63 16.49
CA LEU A 448 -24.13 3.28 15.42
C LEU A 448 -25.53 3.75 15.87
N GLY A 449 -25.80 3.78 17.19
CA GLY A 449 -27.05 4.30 17.76
C GLY A 449 -28.27 3.41 17.51
N GLY A 450 -28.09 2.11 17.29
CA GLY A 450 -29.14 1.12 17.24
C GLY A 450 -29.42 0.49 18.62
N ASN A 451 -30.47 -0.30 18.72
CA ASN A 451 -30.89 -1.01 19.94
C ASN A 451 -30.85 -2.52 19.68
N LEU A 452 -30.00 -3.26 20.36
CA LEU A 452 -30.03 -4.72 20.37
C LEU A 452 -31.04 -5.21 21.39
N LEU A 453 -32.20 -5.66 20.92
CA LEU A 453 -33.31 -6.05 21.80
C LEU A 453 -33.15 -7.43 22.41
N ALA A 454 -32.51 -8.34 21.69
CA ALA A 454 -32.26 -9.72 22.14
C ALA A 454 -31.02 -10.31 21.51
N SER A 455 -30.31 -11.12 22.30
CA SER A 455 -29.15 -11.90 21.88
C SER A 455 -29.29 -13.30 22.48
N VAL A 456 -29.42 -14.34 21.64
CA VAL A 456 -29.67 -15.70 22.08
C VAL A 456 -28.77 -16.68 21.33
N SER A 457 -28.13 -17.59 22.07
CA SER A 457 -27.38 -18.68 21.48
C SER A 457 -28.24 -19.95 21.34
N TYR A 458 -27.84 -20.81 20.43
CA TYR A 458 -28.35 -22.18 20.28
C TYR A 458 -27.20 -23.19 20.23
N LYS A 459 -27.49 -24.45 20.57
CA LYS A 459 -26.46 -25.49 20.61
C LYS A 459 -25.98 -25.83 19.20
N GLU A 460 -24.68 -26.04 19.05
CA GLU A 460 -24.11 -26.55 17.81
C GLU A 460 -24.84 -27.81 17.33
N LYS A 461 -24.95 -27.97 16.02
CA LYS A 461 -25.61 -29.13 15.37
C LYS A 461 -27.10 -29.29 15.68
N SER A 462 -27.76 -28.24 16.19
CA SER A 462 -29.22 -28.23 16.31
C SER A 462 -29.88 -28.26 14.94
N THR A 463 -31.03 -28.93 14.86
CA THR A 463 -31.91 -28.92 13.67
C THR A 463 -33.28 -28.33 14.02
N ASP A 464 -33.62 -28.25 15.30
CA ASP A 464 -34.82 -27.60 15.83
C ASP A 464 -34.42 -26.30 16.55
N PHE A 465 -34.93 -25.19 16.05
CA PHE A 465 -34.66 -23.85 16.57
C PHE A 465 -35.86 -23.19 17.22
N LYS A 466 -36.95 -23.94 17.46
CA LYS A 466 -38.19 -23.42 18.07
C LYS A 466 -37.92 -22.74 19.40
N GLU A 467 -37.27 -23.42 20.34
CA GLU A 467 -37.02 -22.89 21.69
C GLU A 467 -36.12 -21.62 21.64
N PRO A 468 -34.96 -21.60 20.96
CA PRO A 468 -34.13 -20.40 20.82
C PRO A 468 -34.86 -19.21 20.17
N ILE A 469 -35.67 -19.47 19.11
CA ILE A 469 -36.45 -18.41 18.44
C ILE A 469 -37.52 -17.84 19.39
N GLN A 470 -38.25 -18.67 20.08
CA GLN A 470 -39.27 -18.21 21.05
C GLN A 470 -38.65 -17.43 22.21
N LYS A 471 -37.50 -17.88 22.73
CA LYS A 471 -36.72 -17.16 23.74
C LYS A 471 -36.27 -15.79 23.20
N LEU A 472 -35.78 -15.70 21.98
CA LEU A 472 -35.38 -14.45 21.34
C LEU A 472 -36.54 -13.45 21.27
N VAL A 473 -37.70 -13.90 20.75
CA VAL A 473 -38.89 -13.07 20.63
C VAL A 473 -39.39 -12.59 22.02
N ASN A 474 -39.41 -13.49 23.00
CA ASN A 474 -39.85 -13.16 24.35
C ASN A 474 -38.95 -12.14 25.05
N ILE A 475 -37.63 -12.23 24.87
CA ILE A 475 -36.68 -11.24 25.38
C ILE A 475 -36.88 -9.91 24.64
N ALA A 476 -36.97 -9.93 23.33
CA ALA A 476 -37.14 -8.71 22.55
C ALA A 476 -38.44 -7.96 22.88
N LYS A 477 -39.56 -8.67 23.05
CA LYS A 477 -40.84 -8.08 23.44
C LYS A 477 -40.80 -7.35 24.80
N LYS A 478 -39.99 -7.83 25.75
CA LYS A 478 -39.82 -7.16 27.06
C LYS A 478 -39.08 -5.83 26.96
N ASN A 479 -38.26 -5.66 25.91
CA ASN A 479 -37.40 -4.51 25.69
C ASN A 479 -38.02 -3.45 24.75
N VAL A 480 -39.28 -3.64 24.33
CA VAL A 480 -40.04 -2.66 23.52
C VAL A 480 -41.32 -2.29 24.24
N PRO A 481 -41.74 -1.01 24.21
CA PRO A 481 -43.06 -0.61 24.75
C PRO A 481 -44.19 -1.40 24.08
N PRO A 482 -45.28 -1.76 24.80
CA PRO A 482 -46.42 -2.47 24.26
C PRO A 482 -47.06 -1.66 23.13
N THR A 483 -46.96 -2.14 21.88
CA THR A 483 -47.51 -1.45 20.70
C THR A 483 -48.92 -1.89 20.33
N GLY A 484 -49.51 -2.86 21.06
CA GLY A 484 -50.85 -3.38 20.78
C GLY A 484 -50.98 -4.19 19.48
N VAL A 485 -49.91 -4.34 18.70
CA VAL A 485 -49.84 -5.14 17.46
C VAL A 485 -48.91 -6.33 17.69
N GLU A 486 -49.37 -7.52 17.38
CA GLU A 486 -48.52 -8.74 17.34
C GLU A 486 -47.58 -8.70 16.15
N SER A 487 -46.58 -7.83 16.19
CA SER A 487 -45.52 -7.76 15.16
C SER A 487 -44.20 -8.23 15.74
N THR A 488 -43.30 -8.64 14.87
CA THR A 488 -41.89 -8.93 15.21
C THR A 488 -41.28 -7.69 15.89
N PRO A 489 -40.71 -7.81 17.10
CA PRO A 489 -40.24 -6.65 17.85
C PRO A 489 -38.97 -6.00 17.27
N PHE A 490 -38.24 -6.68 16.39
CA PHE A 490 -37.02 -6.20 15.73
C PHE A 490 -37.20 -6.11 14.22
N GLU A 491 -36.46 -5.22 13.58
CA GLU A 491 -36.49 -4.99 12.13
C GLU A 491 -35.47 -5.84 11.39
N ALA A 492 -34.40 -6.25 12.08
CA ALA A 492 -33.35 -7.08 11.53
C ALA A 492 -32.87 -8.16 12.51
N LEU A 493 -32.59 -9.34 11.97
CA LEU A 493 -32.08 -10.50 12.71
C LEU A 493 -30.72 -10.92 12.14
N PHE A 494 -29.66 -10.76 12.93
CA PHE A 494 -28.31 -11.20 12.57
C PHE A 494 -28.11 -12.68 12.89
N LEU A 495 -27.71 -13.44 11.89
CA LEU A 495 -27.46 -14.88 11.93
C LEU A 495 -26.01 -15.18 11.54
N PRO A 496 -25.05 -15.09 12.46
CA PRO A 496 -23.63 -15.35 12.17
C PRO A 496 -23.34 -16.85 12.12
N ASP A 497 -23.82 -17.49 11.09
CA ASP A 497 -23.61 -18.93 10.89
C ASP A 497 -23.48 -19.28 9.41
N GLN A 498 -23.11 -20.54 9.13
CA GLN A 498 -23.01 -21.12 7.79
C GLN A 498 -24.38 -21.24 7.13
N VAL A 499 -24.40 -21.18 5.80
CA VAL A 499 -25.63 -21.31 4.99
C VAL A 499 -26.42 -22.58 5.32
N SER A 500 -25.74 -23.69 5.61
CA SER A 500 -26.39 -24.96 6.00
C SER A 500 -27.30 -24.82 7.24
N ASN A 501 -26.87 -24.06 8.25
CA ASN A 501 -27.69 -23.84 9.44
C ASN A 501 -28.73 -22.75 9.19
N VAL A 502 -28.36 -21.69 8.48
CA VAL A 502 -29.30 -20.60 8.10
C VAL A 502 -30.49 -21.15 7.31
N SER A 503 -30.25 -22.09 6.39
CA SER A 503 -31.31 -22.75 5.63
C SER A 503 -32.28 -23.58 6.49
N LEU A 504 -31.85 -24.01 7.67
CA LEU A 504 -32.71 -24.71 8.64
C LEU A 504 -33.41 -23.70 9.58
N ILE A 505 -32.79 -22.60 9.91
CA ILE A 505 -33.33 -21.55 10.79
C ILE A 505 -34.42 -20.75 10.07
N ALA A 506 -34.12 -20.27 8.86
CA ALA A 506 -34.98 -19.33 8.14
C ALA A 506 -36.43 -19.81 7.95
N PRO A 507 -36.71 -21.09 7.56
CA PRO A 507 -38.06 -21.58 7.47
C PRO A 507 -38.80 -21.67 8.83
N GLN A 508 -38.07 -21.81 9.95
CA GLN A 508 -38.69 -21.91 11.27
C GLN A 508 -39.07 -20.54 11.88
N LEU A 509 -38.55 -19.44 11.33
CA LEU A 509 -38.87 -18.10 11.81
C LEU A 509 -40.37 -17.75 11.67
N PRO A 510 -41.00 -17.88 10.49
CA PRO A 510 -42.43 -17.63 10.34
C PRO A 510 -43.30 -18.51 11.23
N TYR A 511 -42.93 -19.78 11.43
CA TYR A 511 -43.65 -20.71 12.33
C TYR A 511 -43.61 -20.26 13.80
N ASN A 512 -42.65 -19.43 14.17
CA ASN A 512 -42.53 -18.88 15.51
C ASN A 512 -42.85 -17.36 15.56
N ASN A 513 -43.72 -16.91 14.64
CA ASN A 513 -44.21 -15.53 14.55
C ASN A 513 -43.12 -14.47 14.34
N VAL A 514 -42.00 -14.82 13.72
CA VAL A 514 -40.97 -13.87 13.26
C VAL A 514 -41.21 -13.61 11.78
N VAL A 515 -41.90 -12.54 11.45
CA VAL A 515 -42.27 -12.13 10.10
C VAL A 515 -41.84 -10.70 9.85
N GLY A 516 -41.32 -10.42 8.63
CA GLY A 516 -40.95 -9.07 8.20
C GLY A 516 -39.60 -8.57 8.74
N ALA A 517 -38.86 -9.38 9.48
CA ALA A 517 -37.49 -9.05 9.86
C ALA A 517 -36.50 -9.36 8.72
N THR A 518 -35.65 -8.40 8.38
CA THR A 518 -34.57 -8.61 7.43
C THR A 518 -33.49 -9.52 8.04
N LEU A 519 -33.16 -10.62 7.37
CA LEU A 519 -32.07 -11.49 7.80
C LEU A 519 -30.73 -10.85 7.44
N LEU A 520 -29.82 -10.80 8.40
CA LEU A 520 -28.49 -10.26 8.22
C LEU A 520 -27.44 -11.38 8.36
N GLY A 521 -26.54 -11.47 7.39
CA GLY A 521 -25.53 -12.51 7.33
C GLY A 521 -24.09 -12.01 7.35
N THR A 522 -23.17 -12.97 7.34
CA THR A 522 -21.73 -12.74 7.29
C THR A 522 -21.16 -13.09 5.90
N ASN A 523 -19.85 -12.92 5.72
CA ASN A 523 -19.13 -13.33 4.52
C ASN A 523 -19.36 -14.82 4.14
N LEU A 524 -19.68 -15.68 5.09
CA LEU A 524 -19.96 -17.10 4.87
C LEU A 524 -21.18 -17.35 3.97
N TRP A 525 -22.08 -16.37 3.86
CA TRP A 525 -23.28 -16.50 3.00
C TRP A 525 -22.97 -16.29 1.51
N GLY A 526 -21.83 -15.67 1.19
CA GLY A 526 -21.38 -15.47 -0.18
C GLY A 526 -20.65 -16.67 -0.80
N GLU A 527 -20.32 -17.70 0.00
CA GLU A 527 -19.52 -18.85 -0.46
C GLU A 527 -20.36 -20.09 -0.80
N ALA A 528 -21.63 -20.11 -0.44
CA ALA A 528 -22.50 -21.26 -0.62
C ALA A 528 -23.78 -20.85 -1.37
N PRO A 529 -24.52 -21.79 -1.97
CA PRO A 529 -25.74 -21.52 -2.70
C PRO A 529 -26.89 -21.12 -1.76
N LEU A 530 -26.76 -19.99 -1.07
CA LEU A 530 -27.73 -19.46 -0.11
C LEU A 530 -29.15 -19.43 -0.70
N VAL A 531 -29.26 -18.99 -1.94
CA VAL A 531 -30.57 -18.86 -2.63
C VAL A 531 -31.17 -20.21 -2.91
N GLU A 532 -30.35 -21.20 -3.34
CA GLU A 532 -30.84 -22.56 -3.68
C GLU A 532 -31.37 -23.27 -2.44
N VAL A 533 -30.65 -23.21 -1.30
CA VAL A 533 -31.03 -23.96 -0.09
C VAL A 533 -31.95 -23.17 0.84
N GLY A 534 -31.89 -21.86 0.85
CA GLY A 534 -32.74 -21.00 1.68
C GLY A 534 -34.10 -20.68 1.04
N GLY A 535 -34.18 -20.75 -0.30
CA GLY A 535 -35.41 -20.49 -1.05
C GLY A 535 -36.03 -19.14 -0.72
N VAL A 536 -37.34 -19.09 -0.64
CA VAL A 536 -38.13 -17.88 -0.35
C VAL A 536 -37.88 -17.31 1.07
N TYR A 537 -37.36 -18.13 1.98
CA TYR A 537 -37.16 -17.72 3.37
C TYR A 537 -35.94 -16.78 3.59
N VAL A 538 -35.06 -16.69 2.60
CA VAL A 538 -33.91 -15.77 2.60
C VAL A 538 -34.09 -14.58 1.66
N GLU A 539 -35.29 -14.45 1.08
CA GLU A 539 -35.62 -13.28 0.24
C GLU A 539 -35.46 -11.98 1.06
N GLN A 540 -34.90 -10.94 0.46
CA GLN A 540 -34.50 -9.68 1.09
C GLN A 540 -33.38 -9.78 2.14
N ALA A 541 -32.78 -10.94 2.35
CA ALA A 541 -31.63 -11.08 3.24
C ALA A 541 -30.46 -10.22 2.75
N VAL A 542 -29.75 -9.56 3.69
CA VAL A 542 -28.62 -8.69 3.41
C VAL A 542 -27.37 -9.21 4.12
N PHE A 543 -26.26 -9.26 3.43
CA PHE A 543 -24.99 -9.67 4.04
C PHE A 543 -23.79 -8.97 3.41
N ALA A 544 -22.72 -8.87 4.18
CA ALA A 544 -21.50 -8.23 3.75
C ALA A 544 -20.46 -9.27 3.34
N VAL A 545 -19.80 -9.07 2.21
CA VAL A 545 -18.75 -9.96 1.70
C VAL A 545 -17.47 -9.21 1.41
N ALA A 546 -16.34 -9.90 1.54
CA ALA A 546 -15.05 -9.38 1.17
C ALA A 546 -14.79 -9.43 -0.34
N PHE A 547 -15.44 -10.36 -1.05
CA PHE A 547 -15.31 -10.58 -2.48
C PHE A 547 -16.62 -11.12 -3.06
N PHE A 548 -16.98 -10.66 -4.24
CA PHE A 548 -18.12 -11.15 -5.00
C PHE A 548 -17.68 -11.41 -6.44
N ALA A 549 -17.61 -12.68 -6.82
CA ALA A 549 -17.11 -13.11 -8.13
C ALA A 549 -17.97 -12.60 -9.30
N ASP A 550 -19.27 -12.35 -9.08
CA ASP A 550 -20.20 -11.83 -10.08
C ASP A 550 -20.32 -10.29 -10.03
N SER A 551 -19.39 -9.61 -9.36
CA SER A 551 -19.27 -8.15 -9.38
C SER A 551 -19.10 -7.65 -10.82
N ARG A 552 -19.76 -6.54 -11.16
CA ARG A 552 -19.67 -5.91 -12.49
C ARG A 552 -18.34 -5.17 -12.74
N LYS A 553 -17.42 -5.15 -11.79
CA LYS A 553 -16.11 -4.52 -11.95
C LYS A 553 -15.28 -5.27 -13.00
N PRO A 554 -14.75 -4.57 -14.04
CA PRO A 554 -14.01 -5.24 -15.13
C PRO A 554 -12.85 -6.10 -14.64
N GLN A 555 -12.06 -5.62 -13.67
CA GLN A 555 -10.93 -6.36 -13.12
C GLN A 555 -11.34 -7.65 -12.38
N VAL A 556 -12.53 -7.65 -11.75
CA VAL A 556 -13.06 -8.85 -11.09
C VAL A 556 -13.52 -9.88 -12.12
N GLN A 557 -14.19 -9.43 -13.18
CA GLN A 557 -14.64 -10.29 -14.26
C GLN A 557 -13.49 -10.90 -15.05
N ASP A 558 -12.44 -10.13 -15.31
CA ASP A 558 -11.21 -10.63 -15.94
C ASP A 558 -10.53 -11.69 -15.07
N PHE A 559 -10.34 -11.39 -13.79
CA PHE A 559 -9.78 -12.35 -12.81
C PHE A 559 -10.62 -13.63 -12.75
N LYS A 560 -11.95 -13.52 -12.64
CA LYS A 560 -12.87 -14.66 -12.62
C LYS A 560 -12.71 -15.53 -13.87
N THR A 561 -12.77 -14.90 -15.05
CA THR A 561 -12.70 -15.61 -16.33
C THR A 561 -11.40 -16.40 -16.46
N ARG A 562 -10.27 -15.79 -16.13
CA ARG A 562 -8.96 -16.44 -16.21
C ARG A 562 -8.80 -17.52 -15.14
N TYR A 563 -9.32 -17.28 -13.93
CA TYR A 563 -9.29 -18.27 -12.86
C TYR A 563 -10.12 -19.52 -13.22
N GLU A 564 -11.34 -19.32 -13.74
CA GLU A 564 -12.21 -20.41 -14.18
C GLU A 564 -11.60 -21.20 -15.36
N ALA A 565 -10.93 -20.52 -16.28
CA ALA A 565 -10.20 -21.17 -17.37
C ALA A 565 -9.04 -22.04 -16.86
N ALA A 566 -8.31 -21.58 -15.85
CA ALA A 566 -7.15 -22.28 -15.29
C ALA A 566 -7.53 -23.43 -14.34
N TYR A 567 -8.56 -23.24 -13.50
CA TYR A 567 -8.86 -24.15 -12.38
C TYR A 567 -10.23 -24.82 -12.45
N GLN A 568 -11.07 -24.52 -13.44
CA GLN A 568 -12.41 -25.07 -13.67
C GLN A 568 -13.37 -24.91 -12.48
N THR A 569 -13.16 -23.89 -11.67
CA THR A 569 -13.98 -23.52 -10.51
C THR A 569 -14.02 -22.01 -10.38
N ALA A 570 -15.11 -21.46 -9.84
CA ALA A 570 -15.17 -20.03 -9.52
C ALA A 570 -14.18 -19.69 -8.39
N PRO A 571 -13.54 -18.50 -8.44
CA PRO A 571 -12.65 -18.05 -7.37
C PRO A 571 -13.45 -17.68 -6.12
N SER A 572 -12.87 -17.95 -4.94
CA SER A 572 -13.38 -17.50 -3.66
C SER A 572 -12.66 -16.24 -3.16
N TYR A 573 -13.09 -15.73 -2.00
CA TYR A 573 -12.42 -14.59 -1.37
C TYR A 573 -10.96 -14.86 -0.98
N LEU A 574 -10.59 -16.12 -0.73
CA LEU A 574 -9.21 -16.49 -0.36
C LEU A 574 -8.23 -16.26 -1.51
N GLU A 575 -8.60 -16.70 -2.71
CA GLU A 575 -7.77 -16.47 -3.90
C GLU A 575 -7.68 -15.00 -4.25
N ALA A 576 -8.82 -14.30 -4.19
CA ALA A 576 -8.85 -12.86 -4.48
C ALA A 576 -7.98 -12.07 -3.48
N GLN A 577 -8.00 -12.40 -2.20
CA GLN A 577 -7.16 -11.73 -1.19
C GLN A 577 -5.68 -12.10 -1.31
N ALA A 578 -5.39 -13.34 -1.63
CA ALA A 578 -4.02 -13.79 -1.87
C ALA A 578 -3.42 -13.10 -3.11
N TYR A 579 -4.23 -12.92 -4.16
CA TYR A 579 -3.88 -12.13 -5.33
C TYR A 579 -3.56 -10.67 -4.96
N ASP A 580 -4.47 -10.02 -4.24
CA ASP A 580 -4.27 -8.63 -3.81
C ASP A 580 -3.04 -8.46 -2.90
N ALA A 581 -2.74 -9.46 -2.05
CA ALA A 581 -1.54 -9.42 -1.20
C ALA A 581 -0.24 -9.39 -2.01
N VAL A 582 -0.18 -10.11 -3.15
CA VAL A 582 0.97 -10.05 -4.08
C VAL A 582 1.04 -8.70 -4.77
N MET A 583 -0.09 -8.15 -5.21
CA MET A 583 -0.13 -6.84 -5.85
C MET A 583 0.28 -5.72 -4.89
N LEU A 584 -0.15 -5.79 -3.62
CA LEU A 584 0.30 -4.89 -2.56
C LEU A 584 1.81 -5.01 -2.31
N PHE A 585 2.34 -6.26 -2.32
CA PHE A 585 3.78 -6.49 -2.23
C PHE A 585 4.53 -5.81 -3.38
N GLY A 586 4.11 -6.02 -4.62
CA GLY A 586 4.73 -5.42 -5.80
C GLY A 586 4.76 -3.89 -5.72
N ARG A 587 3.66 -3.27 -5.32
CA ARG A 587 3.57 -1.82 -5.10
C ARG A 587 4.49 -1.34 -3.99
N ALA A 588 4.47 -1.98 -2.82
CA ALA A 588 5.36 -1.63 -1.71
C ALA A 588 6.84 -1.74 -2.11
N ARG A 589 7.16 -2.69 -3.00
CA ARG A 589 8.53 -2.93 -3.47
C ARG A 589 8.99 -1.91 -4.52
N PHE A 590 8.12 -1.51 -5.45
CA PHE A 590 8.54 -0.84 -6.67
C PHE A 590 7.93 0.54 -6.91
N ASP A 591 6.75 0.86 -6.38
CA ASP A 591 6.03 2.10 -6.70
C ASP A 591 6.44 3.28 -5.81
N SER A 592 7.25 3.06 -4.77
CA SER A 592 7.79 4.13 -3.95
C SER A 592 9.01 4.79 -4.60
N SER A 593 9.24 6.06 -4.28
CA SER A 593 10.39 6.85 -4.74
C SER A 593 11.75 6.24 -4.38
N SER A 594 11.80 5.37 -3.38
CA SER A 594 12.93 4.51 -3.06
C SER A 594 12.53 3.05 -3.20
N ALA A 595 13.00 2.38 -4.26
CA ALA A 595 12.84 0.93 -4.39
C ALA A 595 13.37 0.26 -3.11
N SER A 596 12.48 -0.41 -2.36
CA SER A 596 12.84 -0.95 -1.06
C SER A 596 13.86 -2.08 -1.19
N ALA A 597 15.12 -1.82 -0.79
CA ALA A 597 16.18 -2.82 -0.77
C ALA A 597 16.19 -3.63 0.52
N ASP A 598 15.52 -3.19 1.58
CA ASP A 598 15.44 -3.81 2.90
C ASP A 598 13.99 -3.94 3.40
N ARG A 599 13.79 -4.82 4.39
CA ARG A 599 12.48 -5.17 4.97
C ARG A 599 11.78 -4.00 5.68
N SER A 600 12.56 -3.12 6.32
CA SER A 600 12.00 -1.99 7.06
C SER A 600 11.45 -0.93 6.11
N THR A 601 12.19 -0.65 5.04
CA THR A 601 11.72 0.24 3.96
C THR A 601 10.52 -0.35 3.24
N PHE A 602 10.53 -1.66 2.95
CA PHE A 602 9.38 -2.35 2.38
C PHE A 602 8.12 -2.21 3.26
N LEU A 603 8.25 -2.47 4.57
CA LEU A 603 7.13 -2.34 5.50
C LEU A 603 6.58 -0.90 5.53
N ARG A 604 7.47 0.08 5.58
CA ARG A 604 7.09 1.50 5.53
C ARG A 604 6.31 1.82 4.26
N ASN A 605 6.80 1.40 3.10
CA ASN A 605 6.15 1.63 1.82
C ASN A 605 4.77 0.95 1.76
N LEU A 606 4.65 -0.27 2.27
CA LEU A 606 3.38 -0.98 2.36
C LEU A 606 2.35 -0.18 3.18
N LEU A 607 2.75 0.36 4.34
CA LEU A 607 1.87 1.13 5.22
C LEU A 607 1.49 2.51 4.65
N GLN A 608 2.17 2.98 3.62
CA GLN A 608 1.85 4.23 2.93
C GLN A 608 0.83 4.06 1.80
N ILE A 609 0.52 2.82 1.40
CA ILE A 609 -0.45 2.56 0.34
C ILE A 609 -1.83 3.07 0.77
N LYS A 610 -2.41 3.95 -0.04
CA LYS A 610 -3.75 4.51 0.12
C LYS A 610 -4.58 4.22 -1.12
N GLN A 611 -5.87 3.93 -0.92
CA GLN A 611 -6.86 3.76 -1.98
C GLN A 611 -6.41 2.78 -3.10
N TYR A 612 -5.71 1.70 -2.71
CA TYR A 612 -5.42 0.65 -3.68
C TYR A 612 -6.70 -0.10 -4.03
N GLU A 613 -7.08 -0.03 -5.29
CA GLU A 613 -8.23 -0.75 -5.82
C GLU A 613 -7.83 -2.17 -6.23
N GLY A 614 -8.07 -3.12 -5.32
CA GLY A 614 -7.83 -4.54 -5.54
C GLY A 614 -9.05 -5.28 -6.06
N ILE A 615 -8.87 -6.57 -6.34
CA ILE A 615 -9.94 -7.48 -6.78
C ILE A 615 -10.91 -7.74 -5.62
N ALA A 616 -10.39 -7.96 -4.43
CA ALA A 616 -11.18 -8.24 -3.24
C ALA A 616 -11.64 -6.97 -2.49
N GLY A 617 -11.35 -5.75 -2.97
CA GLY A 617 -11.81 -4.49 -2.39
C GLY A 617 -10.78 -3.38 -2.47
N ASN A 618 -11.10 -2.23 -1.89
CA ASN A 618 -10.19 -1.09 -1.81
C ASN A 618 -9.42 -1.16 -0.49
N TYR A 619 -8.11 -0.97 -0.54
CA TYR A 619 -7.23 -1.06 0.62
C TYR A 619 -6.60 0.30 0.92
N SER A 620 -6.64 0.71 2.19
CA SER A 620 -5.94 1.89 2.69
C SER A 620 -5.33 1.59 4.05
N PHE A 621 -4.02 1.60 4.14
CA PHE A 621 -3.35 1.42 5.43
C PHE A 621 -3.39 2.71 6.24
N SER A 622 -3.65 2.61 7.52
CA SER A 622 -3.50 3.71 8.47
C SER A 622 -2.06 3.76 9.01
N PRO A 623 -1.60 4.90 9.53
CA PRO A 623 -0.26 5.03 10.10
C PRO A 623 0.06 4.03 11.20
N ASP A 624 -0.95 3.57 11.93
CA ASP A 624 -0.85 2.54 12.96
C ASP A 624 -0.79 1.11 12.41
N GLY A 625 -0.74 0.93 11.08
CA GLY A 625 -0.72 -0.38 10.40
C GLY A 625 -2.08 -1.08 10.37
N SER A 626 -3.15 -0.42 10.81
CA SER A 626 -4.50 -0.93 10.59
C SER A 626 -4.87 -0.78 9.10
N LEU A 627 -5.67 -1.72 8.61
CA LEU A 627 -6.14 -1.73 7.24
C LEU A 627 -7.61 -1.32 7.21
N ALA A 628 -7.91 -0.20 6.58
CA ALA A 628 -9.27 0.14 6.17
C ALA A 628 -9.58 -0.53 4.84
N ARG A 629 -10.72 -1.20 4.76
CA ARG A 629 -11.15 -1.92 3.59
C ARG A 629 -12.63 -1.70 3.32
N ASP A 630 -12.97 -1.66 2.04
CA ASP A 630 -14.35 -1.62 1.60
C ASP A 630 -14.92 -3.02 1.44
N TYR A 631 -16.09 -3.27 2.05
CA TYR A 631 -16.85 -4.51 1.88
C TYR A 631 -18.02 -4.29 0.94
N GLN A 632 -18.39 -5.33 0.20
CA GLN A 632 -19.53 -5.31 -0.69
C GLN A 632 -20.77 -5.80 0.08
N LEU A 633 -21.89 -5.11 -0.10
CA LEU A 633 -23.17 -5.55 0.43
C LEU A 633 -23.95 -6.27 -0.67
N LEU A 634 -24.43 -7.46 -0.36
CA LEU A 634 -25.26 -8.25 -1.23
C LEU A 634 -26.66 -8.39 -0.61
N GLN A 635 -27.67 -8.43 -1.47
CA GLN A 635 -29.04 -8.69 -1.09
C GLN A 635 -29.61 -9.80 -1.97
N VAL A 636 -30.41 -10.66 -1.38
CA VAL A 636 -31.23 -11.62 -2.13
C VAL A 636 -32.45 -10.89 -2.68
N GLN A 637 -32.59 -10.81 -4.00
CA GLN A 637 -33.73 -10.21 -4.68
C GLN A 637 -34.22 -11.11 -5.82
N ASN A 638 -35.47 -11.50 -5.78
CA ASN A 638 -36.07 -12.38 -6.79
C ASN A 638 -35.27 -13.68 -7.00
N GLY A 639 -34.77 -14.25 -5.92
CA GLY A 639 -33.98 -15.48 -5.98
C GLY A 639 -32.59 -15.31 -6.59
N GLN A 640 -32.03 -14.10 -6.59
CA GLN A 640 -30.67 -13.81 -7.09
C GLN A 640 -29.90 -12.95 -6.09
N LEU A 641 -28.58 -13.09 -6.10
CA LEU A 641 -27.70 -12.21 -5.35
C LEU A 641 -27.43 -10.94 -6.14
N ILE A 642 -27.80 -9.80 -5.58
CA ILE A 642 -27.61 -8.49 -6.18
C ILE A 642 -26.70 -7.66 -5.29
N GLN A 643 -25.66 -7.07 -5.89
CA GLN A 643 -24.83 -6.10 -5.20
C GLN A 643 -25.61 -4.80 -5.02
N ILE A 644 -25.79 -4.37 -3.75
CA ILE A 644 -26.49 -3.13 -3.40
C ILE A 644 -25.46 -2.03 -3.15
N SER A 645 -25.80 -0.80 -3.54
CA SER A 645 -24.96 0.36 -3.28
C SER A 645 -25.06 0.79 -1.81
N ARG A 646 -23.94 1.24 -1.27
CA ARG A 646 -23.87 1.84 0.07
C ARG A 646 -24.73 3.10 0.21
#